data_a23690bd88ef17ad4df4dcdba2e67b2b
#
_entry.id   a23690bd88ef17ad4df4dcdba2e67b2b
#
_cell.length_a   1.000
_cell.length_b   1.000
_cell.length_c   1.000
_cell.angle_alpha   90.00
_cell.angle_beta   90.00
_cell.angle_gamma   90.00
#
_symmetry.space_group_name_H-M   'P 1'
#
loop_
_entity.id
_entity.type
_entity.pdbx_description
1 polymer ?
#
loop_
_entity_poly.entity_id
_entity_poly.type
_entity_poly.pdbx_seq_one_letter_code
_entity_poly.pdbx_strand_id
1 'polypeptide(L)'
;MTTAPTEPTEPLWQPDEERVARAAVTRFQAWAAEHHGAPADGGYPALHRWSVEELETFWRAVAEWFDVRFSTPYARVLGDRSMPGADWFPGATLNYAEHALRAAADRPHDTALLHVDETHEPAPITWAELRRQVGSLAAELRALGVRPGDRVSGYLPNVPQAVVALLATAAVGGVWTSCAPDFGARSVLDRFQQVEPVVLFTVDGYRYGGKEHDRRDTVAELRAELPTLRAVVHIPLLGTPAPEGALDWAGLVAADVEPVFEQVPFAHPLWVLYSSGTTGLPKAIVQSQGGILVEHLKQLGLHCDLGPEDVFFWYTSTGWMMWNFLVSGLLTGTTVVLYDGSPGHPDTGAQWRVAERTGATLYGTSAAYVMACAKADVHPGRDFDLSAVKCVATTGSPLPPDGFRWLHDEVREDLWIASVSGGTDVCSCFAGAVPTLPVHIGELQAAGLGTDLQSWDPSGKPVVGEVGELVVTNPMPSMPIHFWNDPDGSRYHDSYFEMFPGVWRHGDWITITDHGSVVIHGRSDSTLNRQGVRMGSADIYEAVERLPEIRESLVIGLEEPDGGYWMPLFVHLAEGATLDDDLIARIRATIRTELSPRHIPDEIIEVPGVPHTLTGKRIEVPVKRLLQGTPLEKAVNAGSVDDLDLLRFYAALAATRRG
;
A
#
# COMPACT_ATOMS: atom_id res chain seq x y z
N MET A 1 -25.33 -24.72 10.08
CA MET A 1 -26.26 -24.68 8.96
C MET A 1 -25.42 -24.34 7.76
N THR A 2 -25.25 -25.29 6.88
CA THR A 2 -24.59 -25.14 5.59
C THR A 2 -25.33 -24.05 4.82
N THR A 3 -24.68 -22.94 4.54
CA THR A 3 -25.13 -22.03 3.48
C THR A 3 -25.12 -22.84 2.20
N ALA A 4 -26.27 -22.87 1.51
CA ALA A 4 -26.36 -23.46 0.19
C ALA A 4 -25.26 -22.83 -0.68
N PRO A 5 -24.63 -23.60 -1.58
CA PRO A 5 -23.69 -23.00 -2.54
C PRO A 5 -24.49 -21.94 -3.30
N THR A 6 -24.07 -20.67 -3.16
CA THR A 6 -24.52 -19.61 -4.04
C THR A 6 -24.13 -20.04 -5.45
N GLU A 7 -25.10 -20.09 -6.36
CA GLU A 7 -24.83 -20.32 -7.79
C GLU A 7 -23.70 -19.36 -8.19
N PRO A 8 -22.73 -19.79 -9.02
CA PRO A 8 -21.66 -18.93 -9.47
C PRO A 8 -22.29 -17.69 -10.10
N THR A 9 -22.12 -16.56 -9.43
CA THR A 9 -22.56 -15.28 -9.97
C THR A 9 -21.78 -15.01 -11.26
N GLU A 10 -22.49 -14.62 -12.33
CA GLU A 10 -21.83 -14.21 -13.58
C GLU A 10 -20.76 -13.15 -13.26
N PRO A 11 -19.57 -13.24 -13.90
CA PRO A 11 -18.53 -12.26 -13.67
C PRO A 11 -19.01 -10.87 -14.12
N LEU A 12 -18.66 -9.84 -13.37
CA LEU A 12 -18.93 -8.45 -13.73
C LEU A 12 -18.16 -8.05 -15.01
N TRP A 13 -16.97 -8.57 -15.17
CA TRP A 13 -16.10 -8.33 -16.31
C TRP A 13 -15.31 -9.60 -16.65
N GLN A 14 -15.08 -9.82 -17.94
CA GLN A 14 -14.28 -10.93 -18.45
C GLN A 14 -13.35 -10.46 -19.55
N PRO A 15 -12.03 -10.80 -19.51
CA PRO A 15 -11.11 -10.46 -20.59
C PRO A 15 -11.48 -11.19 -21.87
N ASP A 16 -11.38 -10.49 -23.00
CA ASP A 16 -11.49 -11.12 -24.31
C ASP A 16 -10.21 -11.92 -24.66
N GLU A 17 -10.31 -12.76 -25.71
CA GLU A 17 -9.20 -13.61 -26.14
C GLU A 17 -7.97 -12.79 -26.58
N GLU A 18 -8.16 -11.61 -27.16
CA GLU A 18 -7.08 -10.73 -27.60
C GLU A 18 -6.33 -10.15 -26.42
N ARG A 19 -7.04 -9.72 -25.37
CA ARG A 19 -6.44 -9.25 -24.13
C ARG A 19 -5.67 -10.36 -23.43
N VAL A 20 -6.26 -11.56 -23.32
CA VAL A 20 -5.58 -12.72 -22.73
C VAL A 20 -4.30 -13.06 -23.49
N ALA A 21 -4.33 -13.07 -24.81
CA ALA A 21 -3.16 -13.39 -25.64
C ALA A 21 -2.04 -12.33 -25.52
N ARG A 22 -2.41 -11.05 -25.36
CA ARG A 22 -1.45 -9.93 -25.24
C ARG A 22 -0.89 -9.74 -23.85
N ALA A 23 -1.56 -10.24 -22.81
CA ALA A 23 -1.16 -10.05 -21.41
C ALA A 23 0.27 -10.54 -21.16
N ALA A 24 1.06 -9.76 -20.43
CA ALA A 24 2.45 -10.11 -20.13
C ALA A 24 2.54 -11.44 -19.39
N VAL A 25 1.57 -11.76 -18.51
CA VAL A 25 1.53 -13.04 -17.77
C VAL A 25 1.35 -14.24 -18.72
N THR A 26 0.55 -14.11 -19.80
CA THR A 26 0.39 -15.18 -20.81
C THR A 26 1.68 -15.39 -21.60
N ARG A 27 2.31 -14.28 -22.02
CA ARG A 27 3.59 -14.34 -22.73
C ARG A 27 4.70 -14.91 -21.85
N PHE A 28 4.72 -14.52 -20.57
CA PHE A 28 5.62 -15.10 -19.57
C PHE A 28 5.39 -16.60 -19.40
N GLN A 29 4.13 -17.07 -19.30
CA GLN A 29 3.81 -18.49 -19.18
C GLN A 29 4.33 -19.27 -20.37
N ALA A 30 4.09 -18.80 -21.60
CA ALA A 30 4.57 -19.47 -22.81
C ALA A 30 6.10 -19.55 -22.85
N TRP A 31 6.79 -18.44 -22.52
CA TRP A 31 8.23 -18.40 -22.47
C TRP A 31 8.80 -19.31 -21.34
N ALA A 32 8.19 -19.28 -20.17
CA ALA A 32 8.61 -20.13 -19.04
C ALA A 32 8.36 -21.61 -19.29
N ALA A 33 7.34 -21.97 -20.08
CA ALA A 33 7.10 -23.34 -20.52
C ALA A 33 8.24 -23.83 -21.42
N GLU A 34 8.72 -23.00 -22.33
CA GLU A 34 9.83 -23.35 -23.24
C GLU A 34 11.17 -23.45 -22.52
N HIS A 35 11.44 -22.58 -21.51
CA HIS A 35 12.77 -22.42 -20.94
C HIS A 35 12.91 -23.02 -19.52
N HIS A 36 11.82 -23.12 -18.76
CA HIS A 36 11.82 -23.46 -17.34
C HIS A 36 10.85 -24.57 -16.94
N GLY A 37 10.17 -25.21 -17.90
CA GLY A 37 9.25 -26.31 -17.64
C GLY A 37 7.94 -25.89 -16.94
N ALA A 38 7.54 -24.63 -17.05
CA ALA A 38 6.22 -24.20 -16.61
C ALA A 38 5.12 -24.89 -17.45
N PRO A 39 3.89 -25.03 -16.92
CA PRO A 39 2.79 -25.61 -17.69
C PRO A 39 2.44 -24.71 -18.89
N ALA A 40 2.43 -25.27 -20.10
CA ALA A 40 2.04 -24.56 -21.31
C ALA A 40 0.53 -24.28 -21.35
N ASP A 41 -0.26 -25.15 -20.74
CA ASP A 41 -1.73 -25.11 -20.70
C ASP A 41 -2.26 -24.88 -19.29
N GLY A 42 -3.58 -24.63 -19.18
CA GLY A 42 -4.28 -24.49 -17.91
C GLY A 42 -4.28 -23.08 -17.34
N GLY A 43 -3.75 -22.09 -18.10
CA GLY A 43 -3.82 -20.66 -17.79
C GLY A 43 -3.22 -20.29 -16.43
N TYR A 44 -3.73 -19.20 -15.86
CA TYR A 44 -3.21 -18.66 -14.61
C TYR A 44 -3.21 -19.66 -13.42
N PRO A 45 -4.25 -20.48 -13.17
CA PRO A 45 -4.24 -21.44 -12.05
C PRO A 45 -3.10 -22.47 -12.14
N ALA A 46 -2.77 -22.92 -13.35
CA ALA A 46 -1.65 -23.85 -13.55
C ALA A 46 -0.30 -23.15 -13.37
N LEU A 47 -0.16 -21.94 -13.89
CA LEU A 47 1.03 -21.10 -13.72
C LEU A 47 1.25 -20.76 -12.24
N HIS A 48 0.20 -20.37 -11.50
CA HIS A 48 0.29 -20.09 -10.06
C HIS A 48 0.78 -21.32 -9.28
N ARG A 49 0.17 -22.49 -9.51
CA ARG A 49 0.59 -23.71 -8.83
C ARG A 49 2.07 -24.01 -9.09
N TRP A 50 2.51 -23.95 -10.35
CA TRP A 50 3.92 -24.12 -10.69
C TRP A 50 4.82 -23.09 -9.99
N SER A 51 4.40 -21.84 -9.91
CA SER A 51 5.19 -20.77 -9.28
C SER A 51 5.40 -20.98 -7.77
N VAL A 52 4.51 -21.72 -7.12
CA VAL A 52 4.57 -22.06 -5.70
C VAL A 52 5.33 -23.38 -5.47
N GLU A 53 5.05 -24.41 -6.25
CA GLU A 53 5.68 -25.73 -6.13
C GLU A 53 7.16 -25.68 -6.56
N GLU A 54 7.46 -24.99 -7.66
CA GLU A 54 8.80 -24.84 -8.23
C GLU A 54 9.39 -23.44 -7.94
N LEU A 55 9.33 -23.01 -6.69
CA LEU A 55 9.60 -21.63 -6.25
C LEU A 55 10.94 -21.08 -6.73
N GLU A 56 12.03 -21.87 -6.65
CA GLU A 56 13.36 -21.45 -7.14
C GLU A 56 13.38 -21.26 -8.66
N THR A 57 12.74 -22.18 -9.38
CA THR A 57 12.64 -22.13 -10.85
C THR A 57 11.80 -20.93 -11.28
N PHE A 58 10.71 -20.66 -10.59
CA PHE A 58 9.86 -19.50 -10.84
C PHE A 58 10.63 -18.18 -10.67
N TRP A 59 11.31 -17.96 -9.53
CA TRP A 59 12.03 -16.72 -9.31
C TRP A 59 13.26 -16.55 -10.21
N ARG A 60 13.87 -17.67 -10.66
CA ARG A 60 14.86 -17.63 -11.74
C ARG A 60 14.23 -17.15 -13.03
N ALA A 61 13.09 -17.71 -13.42
CA ALA A 61 12.36 -17.32 -14.62
C ALA A 61 11.96 -15.84 -14.59
N VAL A 62 11.48 -15.33 -13.44
CA VAL A 62 11.19 -13.91 -13.28
C VAL A 62 12.43 -13.05 -13.48
N ALA A 63 13.56 -13.41 -12.85
CA ALA A 63 14.79 -12.65 -12.99
C ALA A 63 15.32 -12.62 -14.44
N GLU A 64 15.22 -13.74 -15.15
CA GLU A 64 15.65 -13.86 -16.56
C GLU A 64 14.67 -13.14 -17.50
N TRP A 65 13.35 -13.29 -17.30
CA TRP A 65 12.33 -12.63 -18.12
C TRP A 65 12.45 -11.10 -18.11
N PHE A 66 12.75 -10.53 -16.96
CA PHE A 66 12.91 -9.09 -16.80
C PHE A 66 14.36 -8.60 -16.95
N ASP A 67 15.28 -9.46 -17.41
CA ASP A 67 16.72 -9.13 -17.57
C ASP A 67 17.28 -8.48 -16.29
N VAL A 68 17.10 -9.12 -15.13
CA VAL A 68 17.71 -8.67 -13.89
C VAL A 68 19.22 -8.85 -13.97
N ARG A 69 19.95 -7.74 -13.92
CA ARG A 69 21.41 -7.71 -14.05
C ARG A 69 22.06 -7.85 -12.68
N PHE A 70 22.81 -8.95 -12.53
CA PHE A 70 23.65 -9.19 -11.38
C PHE A 70 25.10 -8.85 -11.73
N SER A 71 25.71 -7.92 -10.99
CA SER A 71 27.13 -7.58 -11.16
C SER A 71 28.02 -8.73 -10.71
N THR A 72 27.64 -9.40 -9.61
CA THR A 72 28.20 -10.71 -9.23
C THR A 72 27.06 -11.73 -9.36
N PRO A 73 27.28 -12.85 -10.08
CA PRO A 73 26.24 -13.88 -10.24
C PRO A 73 25.94 -14.58 -8.91
N TYR A 74 24.70 -15.04 -8.74
CA TYR A 74 24.27 -15.83 -7.60
C TYR A 74 24.74 -17.27 -7.69
N ALA A 75 24.93 -17.93 -6.54
CA ALA A 75 25.25 -19.34 -6.47
C ALA A 75 24.02 -20.23 -6.72
N ARG A 76 22.86 -19.81 -6.20
CA ARG A 76 21.54 -20.44 -6.36
C ARG A 76 20.45 -19.39 -6.08
N VAL A 77 19.19 -19.66 -6.45
CA VAL A 77 18.10 -18.70 -6.29
C VAL A 77 17.64 -18.60 -4.83
N LEU A 78 17.48 -19.72 -4.15
CA LEU A 78 17.07 -19.80 -2.75
C LEU A 78 18.06 -20.64 -1.95
N GLY A 79 18.73 -20.01 -1.02
CA GLY A 79 19.67 -20.61 -0.09
C GLY A 79 18.98 -21.35 1.04
N ASP A 80 18.64 -20.63 2.07
CA ASP A 80 17.76 -21.09 3.14
C ASP A 80 16.32 -20.72 2.80
N ARG A 81 15.38 -21.64 3.00
CA ARG A 81 13.94 -21.47 2.76
C ARG A 81 13.17 -21.14 4.05
N SER A 82 13.84 -21.03 5.18
CA SER A 82 13.18 -20.78 6.46
C SER A 82 12.46 -19.44 6.48
N MET A 83 11.37 -19.37 7.23
CA MET A 83 10.66 -18.12 7.54
C MET A 83 10.60 -17.95 9.07
N PRO A 84 11.11 -16.80 9.59
CA PRO A 84 11.86 -15.76 8.89
C PRO A 84 13.26 -16.18 8.49
N GLY A 85 13.88 -15.44 7.55
CA GLY A 85 15.31 -15.57 7.25
C GLY A 85 15.66 -16.24 5.91
N ALA A 86 14.69 -16.37 4.99
CA ALA A 86 14.95 -16.90 3.66
C ALA A 86 16.07 -16.14 2.95
N ASP A 87 17.04 -16.91 2.39
CA ASP A 87 18.24 -16.35 1.75
C ASP A 87 18.08 -16.39 0.22
N TRP A 88 17.68 -15.27 -0.34
CA TRP A 88 17.44 -15.11 -1.77
C TRP A 88 18.70 -14.71 -2.53
N PHE A 89 18.96 -15.37 -3.64
CA PHE A 89 20.07 -15.11 -4.57
C PHE A 89 21.42 -14.94 -3.85
N PRO A 90 21.84 -15.89 -2.98
CA PRO A 90 23.06 -15.77 -2.19
C PRO A 90 24.29 -15.54 -3.06
N GLY A 91 25.08 -14.55 -2.67
CA GLY A 91 26.29 -14.11 -3.36
C GLY A 91 26.05 -13.11 -4.49
N ALA A 92 24.81 -12.88 -4.92
CA ALA A 92 24.50 -11.88 -5.93
C ALA A 92 24.73 -10.45 -5.43
N THR A 93 25.19 -9.59 -6.34
CA THR A 93 25.22 -8.13 -6.14
C THR A 93 24.51 -7.42 -7.28
N LEU A 94 23.83 -6.33 -6.96
CA LEU A 94 23.05 -5.52 -7.89
C LEU A 94 22.85 -4.10 -7.35
N ASN A 95 22.16 -3.26 -8.13
CA ASN A 95 21.67 -1.96 -7.66
C ASN A 95 20.26 -1.69 -8.18
N TYR A 96 19.33 -1.35 -7.30
CA TYR A 96 17.92 -1.06 -7.64
C TYR A 96 17.80 0.16 -8.58
N ALA A 97 18.54 1.26 -8.31
CA ALA A 97 18.45 2.47 -9.12
C ALA A 97 19.02 2.26 -10.53
N GLU A 98 20.00 1.38 -10.72
CA GLU A 98 20.50 0.99 -12.04
C GLU A 98 19.39 0.37 -12.89
N HIS A 99 18.57 -0.51 -12.30
CA HIS A 99 17.44 -1.12 -12.98
C HIS A 99 16.31 -0.13 -13.24
N ALA A 100 15.99 0.73 -12.27
CA ALA A 100 14.95 1.74 -12.42
C ALA A 100 15.26 2.78 -13.50
N LEU A 101 16.54 3.04 -13.78
CA LEU A 101 16.98 4.02 -14.77
C LEU A 101 17.38 3.42 -16.13
N ARG A 102 17.25 2.11 -16.32
CA ARG A 102 17.75 1.44 -17.53
C ARG A 102 17.07 1.90 -18.81
N ALA A 103 15.80 2.31 -18.74
CA ALA A 103 15.05 2.80 -19.89
C ALA A 103 15.67 4.08 -20.50
N ALA A 104 16.47 4.84 -19.74
CA ALA A 104 17.18 6.01 -20.24
C ALA A 104 18.19 5.69 -21.35
N ALA A 105 18.69 4.45 -21.44
CA ALA A 105 19.61 4.05 -22.48
C ALA A 105 18.94 3.96 -23.88
N ASP A 106 17.72 3.43 -23.90
CA ASP A 106 17.01 3.15 -25.15
C ASP A 106 15.99 4.24 -25.50
N ARG A 107 15.43 4.94 -24.49
CA ARG A 107 14.36 5.93 -24.62
C ARG A 107 14.66 7.22 -23.85
N PRO A 108 15.81 7.90 -24.09
CA PRO A 108 16.26 9.06 -23.29
C PRO A 108 15.29 10.25 -23.33
N HIS A 109 14.55 10.41 -24.43
CA HIS A 109 13.64 11.55 -24.65
C HIS A 109 12.20 11.27 -24.26
N ASP A 110 11.85 10.02 -23.96
CA ASP A 110 10.51 9.66 -23.48
C ASP A 110 10.32 10.15 -22.05
N THR A 111 9.07 10.32 -21.67
CA THR A 111 8.69 10.75 -20.33
C THR A 111 8.90 9.61 -19.32
N ALA A 112 9.68 9.87 -18.28
CA ALA A 112 9.83 8.98 -17.12
C ALA A 112 8.82 9.33 -16.01
N LEU A 113 8.70 10.63 -15.71
CA LEU A 113 7.80 11.14 -14.69
C LEU A 113 6.89 12.22 -15.26
N LEU A 114 5.62 12.20 -14.85
CA LEU A 114 4.67 13.30 -15.03
C LEU A 114 4.32 13.85 -13.66
N HIS A 115 4.72 15.08 -13.37
CA HIS A 115 4.33 15.76 -12.14
C HIS A 115 3.07 16.58 -12.36
N VAL A 116 2.10 16.40 -11.47
CA VAL A 116 0.84 17.14 -11.44
C VAL A 116 0.62 17.68 -10.04
N ASP A 117 0.24 18.92 -9.92
CA ASP A 117 -0.22 19.53 -8.67
C ASP A 117 -1.61 20.19 -8.85
N GLU A 118 -2.11 20.84 -7.80
CA GLU A 118 -3.43 21.47 -7.83
C GLU A 118 -3.52 22.70 -8.76
N THR A 119 -2.39 23.26 -9.20
CA THR A 119 -2.32 24.58 -9.85
C THR A 119 -1.74 24.57 -11.25
N HIS A 120 -0.98 23.54 -11.64
CA HIS A 120 -0.24 23.50 -12.88
C HIS A 120 -0.68 22.37 -13.81
N GLU A 121 -0.38 22.54 -15.10
CA GLU A 121 -0.50 21.47 -16.06
C GLU A 121 0.56 20.38 -15.80
N PRO A 122 0.33 19.13 -16.26
CA PRO A 122 1.30 18.06 -16.13
C PRO A 122 2.67 18.46 -16.67
N ALA A 123 3.70 18.35 -15.83
CA ALA A 123 5.07 18.69 -16.17
C ALA A 123 5.90 17.40 -16.38
N PRO A 124 6.37 17.11 -17.61
CA PRO A 124 7.14 15.93 -17.92
C PRO A 124 8.61 16.08 -17.50
N ILE A 125 9.17 14.98 -17.00
CA ILE A 125 10.62 14.79 -16.83
C ILE A 125 11.02 13.58 -17.69
N THR A 126 11.96 13.77 -18.60
CA THR A 126 12.44 12.70 -19.47
C THR A 126 13.33 11.72 -18.75
N TRP A 127 13.50 10.52 -19.31
CA TRP A 127 14.43 9.52 -18.79
C TRP A 127 15.87 10.05 -18.70
N ALA A 128 16.31 10.82 -19.70
CA ALA A 128 17.64 11.44 -19.70
C ALA A 128 17.79 12.45 -18.55
N GLU A 129 16.78 13.30 -18.34
CA GLU A 129 16.83 14.30 -17.29
C GLU A 129 16.76 13.65 -15.88
N LEU A 130 15.90 12.64 -15.69
CA LEU A 130 15.83 11.88 -14.45
C LEU A 130 17.20 11.24 -14.14
N ARG A 131 17.82 10.56 -15.14
CA ARG A 131 19.14 9.95 -15.00
C ARG A 131 20.21 10.96 -14.65
N ARG A 132 20.22 12.11 -15.31
CA ARG A 132 21.16 13.21 -15.05
C ARG A 132 21.04 13.75 -13.62
N GLN A 133 19.81 14.03 -13.17
CA GLN A 133 19.58 14.54 -11.80
C GLN A 133 20.00 13.50 -10.76
N VAL A 134 19.68 12.23 -10.95
CA VAL A 134 20.11 11.15 -10.06
C VAL A 134 21.65 11.05 -10.02
N GLY A 135 22.32 11.15 -11.16
CA GLY A 135 23.78 11.11 -11.24
C GLY A 135 24.43 12.26 -10.49
N SER A 136 23.95 13.51 -10.72
CA SER A 136 24.41 14.70 -10.01
C SER A 136 24.22 14.54 -8.49
N LEU A 137 23.00 14.21 -8.04
CA LEU A 137 22.71 14.08 -6.61
C LEU A 137 23.47 12.92 -5.96
N ALA A 138 23.65 11.79 -6.64
CA ALA A 138 24.45 10.68 -6.12
C ALA A 138 25.93 11.04 -5.92
N ALA A 139 26.49 11.87 -6.81
CA ALA A 139 27.84 12.40 -6.64
C ALA A 139 27.94 13.32 -5.41
N GLU A 140 26.96 14.20 -5.22
CA GLU A 140 26.90 15.09 -4.05
C GLU A 140 26.69 14.33 -2.74
N LEU A 141 25.83 13.29 -2.72
CA LEU A 141 25.66 12.43 -1.53
C LEU A 141 27.00 11.77 -1.13
N ARG A 142 27.78 11.30 -2.11
CA ARG A 142 29.15 10.79 -1.84
C ARG A 142 30.08 11.87 -1.30
N ALA A 143 30.02 13.09 -1.86
CA ALA A 143 30.82 14.23 -1.38
C ALA A 143 30.45 14.62 0.07
N LEU A 144 29.18 14.49 0.45
CA LEU A 144 28.67 14.65 1.82
C LEU A 144 29.06 13.48 2.75
N GLY A 145 29.76 12.46 2.22
CA GLY A 145 30.24 11.31 2.98
C GLY A 145 29.18 10.22 3.21
N VAL A 146 28.10 10.19 2.45
CA VAL A 146 27.12 9.08 2.48
C VAL A 146 27.78 7.82 1.94
N ARG A 147 27.63 6.72 2.66
CA ARG A 147 28.19 5.41 2.36
C ARG A 147 27.10 4.36 2.30
N PRO A 148 27.38 3.18 1.71
CA PRO A 148 26.44 2.05 1.76
C PRO A 148 25.96 1.76 3.19
N GLY A 149 24.64 1.65 3.36
CA GLY A 149 23.99 1.45 4.66
C GLY A 149 23.72 2.73 5.46
N ASP A 150 24.23 3.91 5.08
CA ASP A 150 23.81 5.17 5.69
C ASP A 150 22.36 5.49 5.32
N ARG A 151 21.59 6.05 6.27
CA ARG A 151 20.17 6.38 6.08
C ARG A 151 20.04 7.81 5.60
N VAL A 152 19.21 7.96 4.58
CA VAL A 152 18.84 9.25 3.99
C VAL A 152 17.33 9.39 4.09
N SER A 153 16.85 10.49 4.63
CA SER A 153 15.44 10.71 4.90
C SER A 153 14.84 11.85 4.08
N GLY A 154 13.56 11.73 3.75
CA GLY A 154 12.79 12.76 3.08
C GLY A 154 11.53 13.15 3.88
N TYR A 155 11.38 14.43 4.20
CA TYR A 155 10.14 15.04 4.66
C TYR A 155 9.56 15.82 3.48
N LEU A 156 8.92 15.10 2.56
CA LEU A 156 8.62 15.53 1.20
C LEU A 156 7.21 15.11 0.76
N PRO A 157 6.50 15.93 -0.03
CA PRO A 157 5.29 15.48 -0.71
C PRO A 157 5.62 14.59 -1.92
N ASN A 158 4.58 14.18 -2.67
CA ASN A 158 4.73 13.32 -3.86
C ASN A 158 5.21 14.11 -5.09
N VAL A 159 6.47 14.51 -5.07
CA VAL A 159 7.11 15.35 -6.09
C VAL A 159 8.31 14.65 -6.73
N PRO A 160 8.76 15.06 -7.94
CA PRO A 160 9.91 14.46 -8.62
C PRO A 160 11.18 14.43 -7.80
N GLN A 161 11.41 15.44 -6.97
CA GLN A 161 12.57 15.53 -6.10
C GLN A 161 12.65 14.37 -5.11
N ALA A 162 11.50 13.86 -4.64
CA ALA A 162 11.46 12.69 -3.76
C ALA A 162 11.92 11.43 -4.49
N VAL A 163 11.54 11.26 -5.77
CA VAL A 163 11.98 10.14 -6.61
C VAL A 163 13.47 10.22 -6.90
N VAL A 164 13.97 11.40 -7.27
CA VAL A 164 15.40 11.62 -7.52
C VAL A 164 16.21 11.34 -6.26
N ALA A 165 15.75 11.80 -5.09
CA ALA A 165 16.44 11.58 -3.80
C ALA A 165 16.48 10.09 -3.42
N LEU A 166 15.37 9.34 -3.60
CA LEU A 166 15.32 7.89 -3.40
C LEU A 166 16.31 7.18 -4.32
N LEU A 167 16.25 7.47 -5.64
CA LEU A 167 17.12 6.78 -6.61
C LEU A 167 18.59 7.13 -6.42
N ALA A 168 18.94 8.38 -6.09
CA ALA A 168 20.31 8.78 -5.77
C ALA A 168 20.81 8.10 -4.50
N THR A 169 19.95 7.96 -3.47
CA THR A 169 20.27 7.22 -2.25
C THR A 169 20.54 5.74 -2.54
N ALA A 170 19.67 5.09 -3.33
CA ALA A 170 19.87 3.69 -3.73
C ALA A 170 21.13 3.52 -4.61
N ALA A 171 21.42 4.48 -5.51
CA ALA A 171 22.62 4.47 -6.35
C ALA A 171 23.93 4.46 -5.54
N VAL A 172 23.96 5.10 -4.37
CA VAL A 172 25.13 5.09 -3.49
C VAL A 172 25.11 3.94 -2.45
N GLY A 173 24.13 3.04 -2.53
CA GLY A 173 23.94 1.97 -1.56
C GLY A 173 23.39 2.45 -0.21
N GLY A 174 22.87 3.66 -0.13
CA GLY A 174 22.19 4.20 1.05
C GLY A 174 20.82 3.59 1.25
N VAL A 175 20.23 3.83 2.42
CA VAL A 175 18.91 3.33 2.82
C VAL A 175 17.94 4.51 2.88
N TRP A 176 16.90 4.48 2.08
CA TRP A 176 15.89 5.53 2.02
C TRP A 176 14.81 5.38 3.09
N THR A 177 14.28 6.49 3.58
CA THR A 177 13.03 6.53 4.33
C THR A 177 12.33 7.86 4.13
N SER A 178 11.00 7.91 4.21
CA SER A 178 10.27 9.16 4.01
C SER A 178 9.03 9.27 4.90
N CYS A 179 8.66 10.52 5.16
CA CYS A 179 7.39 10.93 5.72
C CYS A 179 6.81 12.04 4.86
N ALA A 180 5.50 12.04 4.68
CA ALA A 180 4.79 13.11 4.01
C ALA A 180 4.74 14.37 4.89
N PRO A 181 4.67 15.58 4.31
CA PRO A 181 4.75 16.83 5.08
C PRO A 181 3.48 17.18 5.86
N ASP A 182 2.42 16.41 5.74
CA ASP A 182 1.21 16.48 6.58
C ASP A 182 1.44 15.88 7.97
N PHE A 183 2.47 15.04 8.14
CA PHE A 183 2.88 14.53 9.46
C PHE A 183 3.46 15.65 10.32
N GLY A 184 2.98 15.75 11.57
CA GLY A 184 3.55 16.66 12.56
C GLY A 184 4.95 16.23 13.01
N ALA A 185 5.75 17.19 13.53
CA ALA A 185 7.15 16.97 13.90
C ALA A 185 7.35 15.73 14.79
N ARG A 186 6.53 15.56 15.83
CA ARG A 186 6.62 14.40 16.74
C ARG A 186 6.50 13.07 16.00
N SER A 187 5.54 12.97 15.08
CA SER A 187 5.34 11.76 14.30
C SER A 187 6.51 11.43 13.37
N VAL A 188 7.11 12.47 12.79
CA VAL A 188 8.32 12.31 11.95
C VAL A 188 9.52 11.89 12.82
N LEU A 189 9.70 12.52 13.98
CA LEU A 189 10.77 12.18 14.93
C LEU A 189 10.65 10.74 15.43
N ASP A 190 9.45 10.28 15.78
CA ASP A 190 9.19 8.89 16.21
C ASP A 190 9.62 7.84 15.15
N ARG A 191 9.75 8.26 13.90
CA ARG A 191 10.24 7.43 12.78
C ARG A 191 11.72 7.64 12.54
N PHE A 192 12.13 8.88 12.31
CA PHE A 192 13.49 9.18 11.85
C PHE A 192 14.56 8.98 12.95
N GLN A 193 14.23 9.21 14.22
CA GLN A 193 15.13 8.90 15.33
C GLN A 193 15.46 7.40 15.43
N GLN A 194 14.56 6.52 14.99
CA GLN A 194 14.83 5.09 14.96
C GLN A 194 15.96 4.72 14.01
N VAL A 195 16.06 5.41 12.88
CA VAL A 195 17.00 5.08 11.80
C VAL A 195 18.24 6.00 11.77
N GLU A 196 18.26 7.08 12.55
CA GLU A 196 19.40 7.98 12.68
C GLU A 196 19.94 8.46 11.32
N PRO A 197 19.15 9.24 10.53
CA PRO A 197 19.54 9.63 9.19
C PRO A 197 20.74 10.60 9.20
N VAL A 198 21.56 10.52 8.15
CA VAL A 198 22.73 11.41 7.98
C VAL A 198 22.46 12.58 7.03
N VAL A 199 21.44 12.46 6.17
CA VAL A 199 20.95 13.54 5.30
C VAL A 199 19.43 13.60 5.40
N LEU A 200 18.89 14.82 5.43
CA LEU A 200 17.46 15.10 5.45
C LEU A 200 17.09 16.02 4.28
N PHE A 201 16.24 15.54 3.38
CA PHE A 201 15.58 16.36 2.37
C PHE A 201 14.29 16.94 2.92
N THR A 202 14.08 18.24 2.73
CA THR A 202 12.93 18.97 3.28
C THR A 202 12.32 19.93 2.27
N VAL A 203 11.06 20.31 2.50
CA VAL A 203 10.38 21.39 1.79
C VAL A 203 10.13 22.57 2.71
N ASP A 204 9.98 23.77 2.15
CA ASP A 204 9.52 24.95 2.88
C ASP A 204 8.01 24.84 3.24
N GLY A 205 7.27 24.10 2.45
CA GLY A 205 5.86 23.85 2.61
C GLY A 205 5.29 23.15 1.39
N TYR A 206 3.99 23.02 1.32
CA TYR A 206 3.27 22.38 0.21
C TYR A 206 1.87 22.97 0.05
N ARG A 207 1.21 22.68 -1.08
CA ARG A 207 -0.20 23.06 -1.31
C ARG A 207 -1.09 21.84 -1.17
N TYR A 208 -2.22 22.03 -0.48
CA TYR A 208 -3.21 20.96 -0.32
C TYR A 208 -4.60 21.55 -0.05
N GLY A 209 -5.58 21.12 -0.83
CA GLY A 209 -6.95 21.63 -0.73
C GLY A 209 -7.06 23.12 -1.04
N GLY A 210 -6.25 23.63 -1.99
CA GLY A 210 -6.17 25.04 -2.38
C GLY A 210 -5.46 25.93 -1.37
N LYS A 211 -4.79 25.40 -0.36
CA LYS A 211 -4.13 26.16 0.71
C LYS A 211 -2.63 25.87 0.75
N GLU A 212 -1.85 26.88 1.12
CA GLU A 212 -0.44 26.71 1.43
C GLU A 212 -0.25 26.29 2.88
N HIS A 213 0.60 25.29 3.09
CA HIS A 213 0.96 24.76 4.41
C HIS A 213 2.46 24.96 4.63
N ASP A 214 2.82 25.97 5.40
CA ASP A 214 4.22 26.25 5.80
C ASP A 214 4.74 25.13 6.71
N ARG A 215 5.96 24.66 6.47
CA ARG A 215 6.63 23.60 7.25
C ARG A 215 7.98 24.01 7.83
N ARG A 216 8.35 25.29 7.70
CA ARG A 216 9.68 25.78 8.14
C ARG A 216 9.91 25.57 9.63
N ASP A 217 8.92 25.78 10.47
CA ASP A 217 9.04 25.56 11.92
C ASP A 217 9.21 24.06 12.23
N THR A 218 8.41 23.20 11.58
CA THR A 218 8.56 21.75 11.69
C THR A 218 9.95 21.30 11.25
N VAL A 219 10.45 21.80 10.13
CA VAL A 219 11.80 21.48 9.63
C VAL A 219 12.90 21.95 10.60
N ALA A 220 12.72 23.12 11.22
CA ALA A 220 13.66 23.62 12.24
C ALA A 220 13.70 22.69 13.47
N GLU A 221 12.54 22.19 13.93
CA GLU A 221 12.45 21.23 15.02
C GLU A 221 13.10 19.89 14.64
N LEU A 222 12.80 19.33 13.46
CA LEU A 222 13.42 18.10 12.97
C LEU A 222 14.94 18.21 12.93
N ARG A 223 15.46 19.34 12.44
CA ARG A 223 16.90 19.61 12.37
C ARG A 223 17.55 19.64 13.75
N ALA A 224 16.87 20.20 14.74
CA ALA A 224 17.37 20.28 16.12
C ALA A 224 17.39 18.92 16.83
N GLU A 225 16.39 18.07 16.56
CA GLU A 225 16.17 16.81 17.25
C GLU A 225 16.77 15.57 16.55
N LEU A 226 17.44 15.76 15.39
CA LEU A 226 18.15 14.70 14.65
C LEU A 226 19.66 14.97 14.64
N PRO A 227 20.40 14.62 15.71
CA PRO A 227 21.81 15.00 15.88
C PRO A 227 22.77 14.29 14.92
N THR A 228 22.32 13.24 14.23
CA THR A 228 23.13 12.49 13.25
C THR A 228 23.22 13.16 11.89
N LEU A 229 22.40 14.20 11.63
CA LEU A 229 22.39 14.91 10.36
C LEU A 229 23.72 15.62 10.09
N ARG A 230 24.30 15.30 8.93
CA ARG A 230 25.47 15.98 8.35
C ARG A 230 25.04 17.11 7.40
N ALA A 231 23.90 16.94 6.75
CA ALA A 231 23.33 17.90 5.82
C ALA A 231 21.79 17.91 5.84
N VAL A 232 21.23 19.09 5.61
CA VAL A 232 19.81 19.30 5.31
C VAL A 232 19.71 19.93 3.94
N VAL A 233 18.89 19.35 3.07
CA VAL A 233 18.65 19.84 1.71
C VAL A 233 17.27 20.48 1.65
N HIS A 234 17.24 21.71 1.16
CA HIS A 234 16.03 22.51 1.04
C HIS A 234 15.48 22.50 -0.39
N ILE A 235 14.20 22.19 -0.54
CA ILE A 235 13.44 22.21 -1.78
C ILE A 235 12.35 23.28 -1.67
N PRO A 236 12.46 24.40 -2.43
CA PRO A 236 11.58 25.57 -2.27
C PRO A 236 10.27 25.41 -3.06
N LEU A 237 9.31 24.58 -2.60
CA LEU A 237 8.03 24.40 -3.27
C LEU A 237 7.10 25.62 -3.15
N LEU A 238 7.20 26.38 -2.04
CA LEU A 238 6.50 27.67 -1.86
C LEU A 238 7.37 28.87 -2.22
N GLY A 239 8.60 28.63 -2.68
CA GLY A 239 9.50 29.66 -3.16
C GLY A 239 10.21 30.45 -2.07
N THR A 240 10.32 29.92 -0.83
CA THR A 240 11.07 30.60 0.22
C THR A 240 12.57 30.27 0.14
N PRO A 241 13.45 31.21 0.53
CA PRO A 241 14.89 30.95 0.55
C PRO A 241 15.28 29.82 1.49
N ALA A 242 16.35 29.10 1.16
CA ALA A 242 16.93 28.09 2.01
C ALA A 242 17.30 28.67 3.40
N PRO A 243 16.97 27.98 4.51
CA PRO A 243 17.42 28.38 5.84
C PRO A 243 18.95 28.34 5.93
N GLU A 244 19.52 29.13 6.87
CA GLU A 244 20.96 29.17 7.07
C GLU A 244 21.54 27.76 7.32
N GLY A 245 22.60 27.43 6.56
CA GLY A 245 23.28 26.14 6.63
C GLY A 245 22.54 24.96 5.99
N ALA A 246 21.41 25.17 5.32
CA ALA A 246 20.81 24.19 4.43
C ALA A 246 21.39 24.30 3.02
N LEU A 247 21.49 23.16 2.32
CA LEU A 247 21.91 23.09 0.92
C LEU A 247 20.71 23.34 0.01
N ASP A 248 20.93 24.09 -1.05
CA ASP A 248 19.88 24.34 -2.05
C ASP A 248 19.81 23.17 -3.05
N TRP A 249 18.62 22.65 -3.28
CA TRP A 249 18.34 21.54 -4.20
C TRP A 249 18.89 21.80 -5.61
N ALA A 250 18.62 23.00 -6.15
CA ALA A 250 18.97 23.31 -7.54
C ALA A 250 20.47 23.18 -7.80
N GLY A 251 21.31 23.56 -6.83
CA GLY A 251 22.76 23.39 -6.91
C GLY A 251 23.19 21.93 -6.93
N LEU A 252 22.53 21.07 -6.16
CA LEU A 252 22.91 19.66 -6.03
C LEU A 252 22.58 18.82 -7.28
N VAL A 253 21.58 19.24 -8.06
CA VAL A 253 21.17 18.54 -9.30
C VAL A 253 21.62 19.23 -10.58
N ALA A 254 22.47 20.26 -10.49
CA ALA A 254 22.87 21.08 -11.65
C ALA A 254 23.89 20.41 -12.56
N ALA A 255 24.72 19.52 -12.04
CA ALA A 255 25.83 18.93 -12.78
C ALA A 255 25.32 17.87 -13.78
N ASP A 256 26.07 17.73 -14.89
CA ASP A 256 25.88 16.64 -15.84
C ASP A 256 26.89 15.53 -15.53
N VAL A 257 26.49 14.63 -14.65
CA VAL A 257 27.33 13.53 -14.15
C VAL A 257 26.60 12.22 -14.36
N GLU A 258 27.23 11.28 -15.05
CA GLU A 258 26.71 9.92 -15.17
C GLU A 258 26.61 9.25 -13.80
N PRO A 259 25.48 8.59 -13.47
CA PRO A 259 25.34 7.89 -12.21
C PRO A 259 26.29 6.70 -12.12
N VAL A 260 26.97 6.60 -11.00
CA VAL A 260 27.75 5.43 -10.60
C VAL A 260 26.92 4.64 -9.59
N PHE A 261 26.70 3.37 -9.86
CA PHE A 261 25.85 2.51 -9.02
C PHE A 261 26.71 1.62 -8.14
N GLU A 262 26.54 1.76 -6.83
CA GLU A 262 27.18 0.90 -5.85
C GLU A 262 26.55 -0.50 -5.90
N GLN A 263 27.34 -1.50 -6.24
CA GLN A 263 26.88 -2.87 -6.32
C GLN A 263 26.83 -3.49 -4.93
N VAL A 264 25.63 -3.73 -4.42
CA VAL A 264 25.40 -4.21 -3.05
C VAL A 264 24.82 -5.64 -3.06
N PRO A 265 25.01 -6.41 -1.96
CA PRO A 265 24.38 -7.72 -1.83
C PRO A 265 22.87 -7.69 -2.07
N PHE A 266 22.28 -8.77 -2.59
CA PHE A 266 20.85 -8.87 -2.85
C PHE A 266 19.99 -8.48 -1.63
N ALA A 267 20.38 -8.93 -0.44
CA ALA A 267 19.71 -8.63 0.83
C ALA A 267 20.07 -7.25 1.43
N HIS A 268 20.83 -6.39 0.72
CA HIS A 268 21.16 -5.07 1.23
C HIS A 268 19.90 -4.20 1.38
N PRO A 269 19.72 -3.46 2.50
CA PRO A 269 18.56 -2.60 2.70
C PRO A 269 18.37 -1.57 1.58
N LEU A 270 17.14 -1.45 1.06
CA LEU A 270 16.75 -0.42 0.10
C LEU A 270 16.10 0.76 0.81
N TRP A 271 15.09 0.45 1.61
CA TRP A 271 14.33 1.44 2.35
C TRP A 271 13.79 0.92 3.69
N VAL A 272 13.38 1.86 4.51
CA VAL A 272 12.63 1.60 5.74
C VAL A 272 11.24 2.21 5.61
N LEU A 273 10.22 1.36 5.70
CA LEU A 273 8.83 1.76 5.75
C LEU A 273 8.29 1.66 7.17
N TYR A 274 7.23 2.40 7.46
CA TYR A 274 6.65 2.41 8.79
C TYR A 274 5.19 1.95 8.74
N SER A 275 4.86 0.99 9.57
CA SER A 275 3.46 0.65 9.85
C SER A 275 3.09 1.07 11.27
N SER A 276 1.84 1.49 11.46
CA SER A 276 1.32 1.75 12.79
C SER A 276 1.36 0.47 13.61
N GLY A 277 2.26 0.42 14.60
CA GLY A 277 2.26 -0.65 15.58
C GLY A 277 1.03 -0.54 16.49
N THR A 278 0.53 -1.67 16.93
CA THR A 278 -0.56 -1.71 17.92
C THR A 278 -0.12 -1.19 19.29
N THR A 279 1.19 -1.03 19.53
CA THR A 279 1.78 -0.53 20.79
C THR A 279 3.09 0.19 20.52
N GLY A 280 3.22 1.44 20.98
CA GLY A 280 4.49 2.16 20.99
C GLY A 280 4.89 2.78 19.66
N LEU A 281 6.20 2.83 19.40
CA LEU A 281 6.76 3.41 18.15
C LEU A 281 6.32 2.61 16.92
N PRO A 282 6.16 3.27 15.76
CA PRO A 282 5.89 2.59 14.50
C PRO A 282 6.93 1.50 14.21
N LYS A 283 6.48 0.35 13.66
CA LYS A 283 7.40 -0.68 13.18
C LYS A 283 8.22 -0.13 12.03
N ALA A 284 9.53 -0.11 12.16
CA ALA A 284 10.45 0.31 11.11
C ALA A 284 10.86 -0.93 10.29
N ILE A 285 10.18 -1.16 9.18
CA ILE A 285 10.21 -2.37 8.36
C ILE A 285 11.26 -2.19 7.27
N VAL A 286 12.22 -3.10 7.17
CA VAL A 286 13.32 -3.02 6.21
C VAL A 286 13.13 -4.03 5.09
N GLN A 287 13.07 -3.56 3.85
CA GLN A 287 13.10 -4.41 2.66
C GLN A 287 14.42 -4.26 1.91
N SER A 288 14.80 -5.33 1.19
CA SER A 288 16.07 -5.39 0.46
C SER A 288 15.97 -4.85 -0.97
N GLN A 289 17.11 -4.40 -1.52
CA GLN A 289 17.19 -3.94 -2.92
C GLN A 289 16.79 -5.04 -3.90
N GLY A 290 17.36 -6.24 -3.75
CA GLY A 290 17.07 -7.35 -4.65
C GLY A 290 15.67 -7.92 -4.47
N GLY A 291 15.21 -8.04 -3.22
CA GLY A 291 13.86 -8.58 -2.93
C GLY A 291 12.76 -7.72 -3.52
N ILE A 292 12.83 -6.41 -3.32
CA ILE A 292 11.89 -5.46 -3.92
C ILE A 292 12.00 -5.46 -5.44
N LEU A 293 13.21 -5.47 -5.99
CA LEU A 293 13.42 -5.46 -7.44
C LEU A 293 12.67 -6.61 -8.13
N VAL A 294 12.90 -7.85 -7.72
CA VAL A 294 12.27 -9.01 -8.37
C VAL A 294 10.77 -9.10 -8.08
N GLU A 295 10.35 -8.75 -6.87
CA GLU A 295 8.94 -8.75 -6.48
C GLU A 295 8.14 -7.69 -7.23
N HIS A 296 8.64 -6.46 -7.32
CA HIS A 296 7.94 -5.39 -8.03
C HIS A 296 7.96 -5.59 -9.55
N LEU A 297 9.02 -6.16 -10.12
CA LEU A 297 9.00 -6.57 -11.53
C LEU A 297 7.90 -7.60 -11.81
N LYS A 298 7.78 -8.63 -10.96
CA LYS A 298 6.70 -9.62 -11.05
C LYS A 298 5.33 -8.94 -10.91
N GLN A 299 5.15 -8.12 -9.88
CA GLN A 299 3.86 -7.55 -9.56
C GLN A 299 3.41 -6.50 -10.60
N LEU A 300 4.29 -5.58 -10.97
CA LEU A 300 3.98 -4.52 -11.93
C LEU A 300 3.91 -5.06 -13.37
N GLY A 301 4.87 -5.91 -13.76
CA GLY A 301 4.95 -6.41 -15.12
C GLY A 301 3.98 -7.55 -15.44
N LEU A 302 3.72 -8.48 -14.53
CA LEU A 302 2.88 -9.65 -14.79
C LEU A 302 1.45 -9.48 -14.26
N HIS A 303 1.29 -8.88 -13.08
CA HIS A 303 -0.02 -8.71 -12.44
C HIS A 303 -0.71 -7.41 -12.83
N CYS A 304 0.02 -6.29 -12.86
CA CYS A 304 -0.53 -5.01 -13.31
C CYS A 304 -0.46 -4.84 -14.84
N ASP A 305 0.21 -5.75 -15.55
CA ASP A 305 0.39 -5.74 -17.01
C ASP A 305 1.01 -4.42 -17.52
N LEU A 306 1.93 -3.84 -16.74
CA LEU A 306 2.58 -2.56 -17.04
C LEU A 306 3.85 -2.76 -17.86
N GLY A 307 4.03 -1.90 -18.85
CA GLY A 307 5.18 -1.86 -19.73
C GLY A 307 5.53 -0.45 -20.21
N PRO A 308 6.46 -0.35 -21.19
CA PRO A 308 6.97 0.92 -21.67
C PRO A 308 5.94 1.89 -22.25
N GLU A 309 4.82 1.38 -22.73
CA GLU A 309 3.76 2.18 -23.36
C GLU A 309 2.69 2.63 -22.37
N ASP A 310 2.84 2.26 -21.09
CA ASP A 310 1.85 2.54 -20.07
C ASP A 310 2.17 3.80 -19.28
N VAL A 311 1.11 4.43 -18.76
CA VAL A 311 1.15 5.56 -17.85
C VAL A 311 0.52 5.11 -16.54
N PHE A 312 1.32 5.05 -15.49
CA PHE A 312 0.93 4.54 -14.19
C PHE A 312 0.66 5.67 -13.21
N PHE A 313 -0.59 5.80 -12.80
CA PHE A 313 -1.03 6.73 -11.78
C PHE A 313 -1.56 5.95 -10.56
N TRP A 314 -1.06 6.24 -9.37
CA TRP A 314 -1.65 5.81 -8.10
C TRP A 314 -1.72 7.00 -7.16
N TYR A 315 -2.92 7.32 -6.68
CA TYR A 315 -3.06 8.35 -5.66
C TYR A 315 -2.43 7.89 -4.36
N THR A 316 -1.39 8.57 -3.92
CA THR A 316 -0.60 8.18 -2.75
C THR A 316 0.19 9.34 -2.17
N SER A 317 0.77 9.15 -0.99
CA SER A 317 1.73 10.05 -0.36
C SER A 317 3.05 9.32 -0.06
N THR A 318 4.13 10.05 0.12
CA THR A 318 5.46 9.51 0.44
C THR A 318 5.51 8.76 1.79
N GLY A 319 4.51 8.94 2.65
CA GLY A 319 4.34 8.23 3.91
C GLY A 319 3.60 6.90 3.79
N TRP A 320 3.11 6.53 2.60
CA TRP A 320 2.39 5.28 2.34
C TRP A 320 3.16 4.38 1.37
N MET A 321 3.20 3.06 1.64
CA MET A 321 3.94 2.10 0.82
C MET A 321 3.55 2.10 -0.67
N MET A 322 2.32 2.55 -0.99
CA MET A 322 1.91 2.67 -2.39
C MET A 322 2.71 3.70 -3.18
N TRP A 323 3.39 4.65 -2.52
CA TRP A 323 4.35 5.52 -3.19
C TRP A 323 5.58 4.74 -3.67
N ASN A 324 6.11 3.84 -2.85
CA ASN A 324 7.23 2.98 -3.21
C ASN A 324 6.86 2.04 -4.35
N PHE A 325 5.62 1.51 -4.31
CA PHE A 325 5.06 0.69 -5.39
C PHE A 325 4.89 1.48 -6.69
N LEU A 326 4.35 2.71 -6.62
CA LEU A 326 4.19 3.62 -7.76
C LEU A 326 5.54 3.94 -8.41
N VAL A 327 6.53 4.37 -7.63
CA VAL A 327 7.88 4.72 -8.14
C VAL A 327 8.56 3.51 -8.79
N SER A 328 8.30 2.30 -8.29
CA SER A 328 8.81 1.07 -8.91
C SER A 328 8.24 0.79 -10.32
N GLY A 329 7.22 1.52 -10.79
CA GLY A 329 6.80 1.53 -12.19
C GLY A 329 7.95 1.85 -13.16
N LEU A 330 8.94 2.60 -12.71
CA LEU A 330 10.16 2.86 -13.49
C LEU A 330 10.93 1.57 -13.86
N LEU A 331 10.84 0.51 -13.06
CA LEU A 331 11.48 -0.79 -13.33
C LEU A 331 10.96 -1.45 -14.62
N THR A 332 9.68 -1.25 -14.95
CA THR A 332 9.05 -1.76 -16.17
C THR A 332 9.19 -0.79 -17.35
N GLY A 333 9.84 0.36 -17.15
CA GLY A 333 9.97 1.42 -18.13
C GLY A 333 8.71 2.25 -18.35
N THR A 334 7.75 2.14 -17.44
CA THR A 334 6.46 2.84 -17.45
C THR A 334 6.63 4.32 -17.10
N THR A 335 5.84 5.21 -17.70
CA THR A 335 5.72 6.61 -17.24
C THR A 335 4.97 6.65 -15.91
N VAL A 336 5.56 7.26 -14.89
CA VAL A 336 4.99 7.36 -13.53
C VAL A 336 4.38 8.74 -13.30
N VAL A 337 3.12 8.79 -12.88
CA VAL A 337 2.41 10.04 -12.53
C VAL A 337 2.54 10.31 -11.04
N LEU A 338 3.10 11.46 -10.71
CA LEU A 338 3.24 11.97 -9.34
C LEU A 338 2.22 13.10 -9.15
N TYR A 339 1.22 12.87 -8.31
CA TYR A 339 0.22 13.89 -7.98
C TYR A 339 0.43 14.41 -6.56
N ASP A 340 0.75 15.69 -6.44
CA ASP A 340 0.85 16.44 -5.18
C ASP A 340 -0.38 17.32 -5.02
N GLY A 341 -1.41 16.82 -4.36
CA GLY A 341 -2.67 17.53 -4.16
C GLY A 341 -3.73 16.72 -3.43
N SER A 342 -4.81 17.40 -3.08
CA SER A 342 -5.96 16.82 -2.41
C SER A 342 -6.83 16.01 -3.37
N PRO A 343 -7.33 14.83 -2.97
CA PRO A 343 -8.26 14.04 -3.79
C PRO A 343 -9.65 14.68 -3.93
N GLY A 344 -9.95 15.67 -3.07
CA GLY A 344 -11.23 16.38 -3.04
C GLY A 344 -11.16 17.83 -3.49
N HIS A 345 -10.04 18.31 -4.06
CA HIS A 345 -9.90 19.69 -4.52
C HIS A 345 -9.60 19.76 -6.03
N PRO A 346 -10.30 20.63 -6.79
CA PRO A 346 -11.39 21.55 -6.37
C PRO A 346 -12.72 20.84 -6.06
N ASP A 347 -12.86 19.60 -6.45
CA ASP A 347 -14.04 18.75 -6.25
C ASP A 347 -13.66 17.28 -6.17
N THR A 348 -14.61 16.40 -5.89
CA THR A 348 -14.38 14.94 -5.76
C THR A 348 -13.93 14.28 -7.06
N GLY A 349 -14.02 14.95 -8.22
CA GLY A 349 -13.52 14.48 -9.50
C GLY A 349 -12.00 14.68 -9.72
N ALA A 350 -11.27 15.23 -8.73
CA ALA A 350 -9.88 15.64 -8.89
C ALA A 350 -8.95 14.53 -9.42
N GLN A 351 -9.04 13.31 -8.88
CA GLN A 351 -8.18 12.20 -9.35
C GLN A 351 -8.54 11.75 -10.78
N TRP A 352 -9.81 11.77 -11.16
CA TRP A 352 -10.26 11.45 -12.53
C TRP A 352 -9.72 12.46 -13.54
N ARG A 353 -9.71 13.74 -13.15
CA ARG A 353 -9.10 14.81 -13.94
C ARG A 353 -7.59 14.61 -14.13
N VAL A 354 -6.89 14.13 -13.11
CA VAL A 354 -5.47 13.76 -13.24
C VAL A 354 -5.31 12.59 -14.22
N ALA A 355 -6.14 11.54 -14.10
CA ALA A 355 -6.10 10.39 -15.01
C ALA A 355 -6.33 10.80 -16.46
N GLU A 356 -7.32 11.67 -16.74
CA GLU A 356 -7.58 12.26 -18.07
C GLU A 356 -6.38 13.04 -18.59
N ARG A 357 -5.89 14.01 -17.81
CA ARG A 357 -4.82 14.94 -18.25
C ARG A 357 -3.48 14.27 -18.49
N THR A 358 -3.24 13.15 -17.83
CA THR A 358 -1.99 12.39 -17.95
C THR A 358 -2.09 11.24 -18.93
N GLY A 359 -3.30 10.88 -19.37
CA GLY A 359 -3.54 9.69 -20.18
C GLY A 359 -3.22 8.40 -19.43
N ALA A 360 -3.50 8.36 -18.12
CA ALA A 360 -3.20 7.20 -17.29
C ALA A 360 -3.84 5.93 -17.87
N THR A 361 -3.04 4.87 -18.02
CA THR A 361 -3.50 3.56 -18.50
C THR A 361 -3.89 2.64 -17.36
N LEU A 362 -3.17 2.71 -16.22
CA LEU A 362 -3.54 2.13 -14.95
C LEU A 362 -3.73 3.26 -13.93
N TYR A 363 -4.93 3.35 -13.38
CA TYR A 363 -5.27 4.30 -12.33
C TYR A 363 -5.57 3.55 -11.03
N GLY A 364 -4.76 3.82 -9.99
CA GLY A 364 -4.90 3.26 -8.66
C GLY A 364 -5.40 4.27 -7.63
N THR A 365 -6.34 3.86 -6.78
CA THR A 365 -6.92 4.69 -5.73
C THR A 365 -7.34 3.85 -4.51
N SER A 366 -8.01 4.47 -3.53
CA SER A 366 -8.59 3.76 -2.40
C SER A 366 -10.06 3.41 -2.65
N ALA A 367 -10.53 2.31 -2.05
CA ALA A 367 -11.95 1.97 -2.04
C ALA A 367 -12.81 3.10 -1.43
N ALA A 368 -12.29 3.79 -0.41
CA ALA A 368 -12.97 4.94 0.21
C ALA A 368 -13.20 6.09 -0.78
N TYR A 369 -12.22 6.39 -1.66
CA TYR A 369 -12.39 7.42 -2.68
C TYR A 369 -13.45 7.02 -3.72
N VAL A 370 -13.47 5.77 -4.17
CA VAL A 370 -14.51 5.26 -5.08
C VAL A 370 -15.90 5.47 -4.47
N MET A 371 -16.09 5.08 -3.21
CA MET A 371 -17.36 5.27 -2.51
C MET A 371 -17.71 6.75 -2.27
N ALA A 372 -16.71 7.60 -2.05
CA ALA A 372 -16.93 9.05 -1.95
C ALA A 372 -17.41 9.64 -3.28
N CYS A 373 -16.84 9.21 -4.41
CA CYS A 373 -17.31 9.62 -5.74
C CYS A 373 -18.75 9.15 -6.00
N ALA A 374 -19.09 7.91 -5.66
CA ALA A 374 -20.44 7.38 -5.80
C ALA A 374 -21.46 8.20 -4.97
N LYS A 375 -21.12 8.54 -3.72
CA LYS A 375 -21.97 9.37 -2.85
C LYS A 375 -22.10 10.83 -3.34
N ALA A 376 -21.08 11.36 -4.02
CA ALA A 376 -21.05 12.73 -4.53
C ALA A 376 -21.64 12.87 -5.95
N ASP A 377 -22.27 11.82 -6.47
CA ASP A 377 -22.90 11.78 -7.80
C ASP A 377 -21.91 12.17 -8.93
N VAL A 378 -20.66 11.70 -8.83
CA VAL A 378 -19.64 11.88 -9.86
C VAL A 378 -19.84 10.83 -10.96
N HIS A 379 -19.79 11.24 -12.23
CA HIS A 379 -19.95 10.35 -13.38
C HIS A 379 -18.69 10.37 -14.24
N PRO A 380 -17.62 9.63 -13.88
CA PRO A 380 -16.31 9.79 -14.50
C PRO A 380 -16.31 9.51 -16.02
N GLY A 381 -16.99 8.48 -16.48
CA GLY A 381 -17.06 8.15 -17.91
C GLY A 381 -17.83 9.15 -18.75
N ARG A 382 -18.68 9.98 -18.13
CA ARG A 382 -19.40 11.08 -18.81
C ARG A 382 -18.59 12.39 -18.79
N ASP A 383 -17.93 12.68 -17.65
CA ASP A 383 -17.39 13.99 -17.35
C ASP A 383 -15.91 14.13 -17.73
N PHE A 384 -15.20 13.01 -17.97
CA PHE A 384 -13.76 12.96 -18.31
C PHE A 384 -13.50 12.02 -19.48
N ASP A 385 -12.47 12.32 -20.29
CA ASP A 385 -11.95 11.38 -21.31
C ASP A 385 -11.04 10.34 -20.65
N LEU A 386 -11.62 9.19 -20.32
CA LEU A 386 -10.91 8.06 -19.72
C LEU A 386 -10.63 6.93 -20.72
N SER A 387 -10.62 7.23 -22.03
CA SER A 387 -10.40 6.25 -23.09
C SER A 387 -9.07 5.52 -22.98
N ALA A 388 -8.03 6.16 -22.40
CA ALA A 388 -6.73 5.56 -22.16
C ALA A 388 -6.73 4.58 -20.95
N VAL A 389 -7.65 4.73 -19.99
CA VAL A 389 -7.67 3.91 -18.76
C VAL A 389 -8.07 2.47 -19.10
N LYS A 390 -7.15 1.54 -18.95
CA LYS A 390 -7.35 0.09 -19.16
C LYS A 390 -7.74 -0.62 -17.88
N CYS A 391 -7.32 -0.08 -16.72
CA CYS A 391 -7.51 -0.66 -15.41
C CYS A 391 -7.73 0.42 -14.34
N VAL A 392 -8.73 0.21 -13.48
CA VAL A 392 -8.83 0.92 -12.19
C VAL A 392 -8.51 -0.07 -11.08
N ALA A 393 -7.45 0.25 -10.31
CA ALA A 393 -7.03 -0.58 -9.18
C ALA A 393 -7.41 0.06 -7.84
N THR A 394 -7.78 -0.76 -6.86
CA THR A 394 -8.18 -0.29 -5.52
C THR A 394 -7.46 -1.06 -4.42
N THR A 395 -7.11 -0.35 -3.35
CA THR A 395 -6.54 -0.94 -2.13
C THR A 395 -6.81 -0.07 -0.90
N GLY A 396 -6.27 -0.48 0.25
CA GLY A 396 -6.39 0.24 1.52
C GLY A 396 -7.53 -0.29 2.40
N SER A 397 -8.62 -0.68 1.80
CA SER A 397 -9.73 -1.44 2.37
C SER A 397 -10.38 -2.28 1.26
N PRO A 398 -11.17 -3.32 1.59
CA PRO A 398 -11.94 -4.04 0.59
C PRO A 398 -12.85 -3.09 -0.19
N LEU A 399 -12.90 -3.24 -1.51
CA LEU A 399 -13.87 -2.52 -2.33
C LEU A 399 -15.24 -3.21 -2.13
N PRO A 400 -16.28 -2.49 -1.65
CA PRO A 400 -17.58 -3.10 -1.47
C PRO A 400 -18.25 -3.39 -2.82
N PRO A 401 -19.24 -4.32 -2.87
CA PRO A 401 -19.97 -4.69 -4.08
C PRO A 401 -20.52 -3.51 -4.88
N ASP A 402 -21.03 -2.50 -4.19
CA ASP A 402 -21.55 -1.29 -4.85
C ASP A 402 -20.45 -0.46 -5.51
N GLY A 403 -19.23 -0.51 -4.98
CA GLY A 403 -18.07 0.12 -5.61
C GLY A 403 -17.68 -0.53 -6.94
N PHE A 404 -17.76 -1.88 -7.02
CA PHE A 404 -17.54 -2.60 -8.28
C PHE A 404 -18.60 -2.23 -9.32
N ARG A 405 -19.88 -2.20 -8.94
CA ARG A 405 -20.98 -1.82 -9.85
C ARG A 405 -20.82 -0.38 -10.30
N TRP A 406 -20.53 0.54 -9.39
CA TRP A 406 -20.34 1.95 -9.72
C TRP A 406 -19.18 2.15 -10.70
N LEU A 407 -18.04 1.50 -10.51
CA LEU A 407 -16.93 1.57 -11.46
C LEU A 407 -17.31 1.03 -12.85
N HIS A 408 -18.03 -0.08 -12.89
CA HIS A 408 -18.52 -0.66 -14.14
C HIS A 408 -19.54 0.25 -14.86
N ASP A 409 -20.51 0.80 -14.13
CA ASP A 409 -21.62 1.55 -14.70
C ASP A 409 -21.22 3.01 -15.03
N GLU A 410 -20.43 3.66 -14.17
CA GLU A 410 -20.16 5.09 -14.23
C GLU A 410 -18.79 5.43 -14.86
N VAL A 411 -17.87 4.46 -14.97
CA VAL A 411 -16.60 4.67 -15.68
C VAL A 411 -16.67 4.04 -17.06
N ARG A 412 -16.79 2.72 -17.13
CA ARG A 412 -16.90 1.98 -18.39
C ARG A 412 -17.21 0.49 -18.18
N GLU A 413 -18.15 -0.08 -18.96
CA GLU A 413 -18.55 -1.50 -18.87
C GLU A 413 -17.40 -2.50 -19.16
N ASP A 414 -16.46 -2.15 -20.03
CA ASP A 414 -15.31 -2.99 -20.40
C ASP A 414 -14.06 -2.73 -19.52
N LEU A 415 -14.23 -2.03 -18.39
CA LEU A 415 -13.14 -1.69 -17.49
C LEU A 415 -12.67 -2.90 -16.69
N TRP A 416 -11.36 -3.16 -16.69
CA TRP A 416 -10.76 -4.09 -15.75
C TRP A 416 -10.66 -3.44 -14.36
N ILE A 417 -11.40 -3.99 -13.39
CA ILE A 417 -11.38 -3.55 -11.99
C ILE A 417 -10.47 -4.48 -11.21
N ALA A 418 -9.36 -3.94 -10.69
CA ALA A 418 -8.36 -4.71 -9.96
C ALA A 418 -8.35 -4.32 -8.48
N SER A 419 -9.15 -4.99 -7.64
CA SER A 419 -8.98 -4.88 -6.19
C SER A 419 -7.78 -5.69 -5.75
N VAL A 420 -6.90 -5.12 -4.90
CA VAL A 420 -5.67 -5.77 -4.45
C VAL A 420 -5.52 -5.70 -2.94
N SER A 421 -5.02 -6.79 -2.36
CA SER A 421 -4.71 -6.89 -0.94
C SER A 421 -3.25 -7.26 -0.72
N GLY A 422 -2.61 -6.52 0.18
CA GLY A 422 -1.22 -6.70 0.56
C GLY A 422 -0.90 -5.91 1.82
N GLY A 423 0.36 -5.66 2.10
CA GLY A 423 0.76 -4.94 3.31
C GLY A 423 2.01 -4.10 3.12
N THR A 424 2.12 -3.05 3.94
CA THR A 424 3.36 -2.31 4.11
C THR A 424 4.51 -3.26 4.46
N ASP A 425 4.20 -4.33 5.17
CA ASP A 425 5.13 -5.32 5.67
C ASP A 425 5.92 -5.99 4.53
N VAL A 426 5.25 -6.40 3.46
CA VAL A 426 5.90 -6.99 2.27
C VAL A 426 6.11 -5.99 1.13
N CYS A 427 5.59 -4.77 1.26
CA CYS A 427 5.57 -3.73 0.23
C CYS A 427 5.10 -4.27 -1.14
N SER A 428 4.13 -5.16 -1.14
CA SER A 428 3.57 -5.86 -2.31
C SER A 428 2.17 -6.39 -2.00
N CYS A 429 1.60 -7.16 -2.93
CA CYS A 429 0.28 -7.78 -2.81
C CYS A 429 0.39 -9.29 -2.60
N PHE A 430 -0.50 -9.85 -1.76
CA PHE A 430 -0.69 -11.29 -1.61
C PHE A 430 -1.70 -11.84 -2.62
N ALA A 431 -2.74 -11.05 -2.88
CA ALA A 431 -3.81 -11.39 -3.83
C ALA A 431 -4.28 -10.13 -4.56
N GLY A 432 -4.82 -10.32 -5.76
CA GLY A 432 -5.40 -9.20 -6.52
C GLY A 432 -5.38 -9.37 -8.01
N ALA A 433 -4.88 -8.37 -8.68
CA ALA A 433 -4.92 -8.18 -10.12
C ALA A 433 -4.35 -9.36 -10.92
N VAL A 434 -5.15 -9.87 -11.86
CA VAL A 434 -4.73 -10.85 -12.86
C VAL A 434 -5.43 -10.52 -14.18
N PRO A 435 -4.71 -9.99 -15.18
CA PRO A 435 -5.31 -9.46 -16.40
C PRO A 435 -6.03 -10.50 -17.28
N THR A 436 -5.83 -11.80 -16.99
CA THR A 436 -6.38 -12.92 -17.75
C THR A 436 -7.52 -13.66 -17.04
N LEU A 437 -7.94 -13.20 -15.86
CA LEU A 437 -9.03 -13.80 -15.09
C LEU A 437 -10.25 -12.88 -15.04
N PRO A 438 -11.47 -13.44 -14.91
CA PRO A 438 -12.68 -12.65 -14.72
C PRO A 438 -12.65 -11.89 -13.40
N VAL A 439 -13.43 -10.81 -13.32
CA VAL A 439 -13.69 -10.04 -12.11
C VAL A 439 -15.07 -10.41 -11.56
N HIS A 440 -15.12 -10.90 -10.34
CA HIS A 440 -16.34 -11.14 -9.58
C HIS A 440 -16.55 -10.04 -8.54
N ILE A 441 -17.79 -9.63 -8.34
CA ILE A 441 -18.13 -8.55 -7.40
C ILE A 441 -17.74 -8.94 -5.97
N GLY A 442 -16.98 -8.08 -5.30
CA GLY A 442 -16.54 -8.30 -3.91
C GLY A 442 -15.34 -9.23 -3.76
N GLU A 443 -14.74 -9.70 -4.85
CA GLU A 443 -13.64 -10.67 -4.83
C GLU A 443 -12.36 -10.08 -5.43
N LEU A 444 -11.22 -10.51 -4.91
CA LEU A 444 -9.90 -10.35 -5.52
C LEU A 444 -9.66 -11.54 -6.45
N GLN A 445 -9.16 -11.30 -7.66
CA GLN A 445 -9.15 -12.29 -8.73
C GLN A 445 -8.40 -13.59 -8.39
N ALA A 446 -7.21 -13.52 -7.76
CA ALA A 446 -6.47 -14.70 -7.33
C ALA A 446 -5.31 -14.33 -6.38
N ALA A 447 -4.67 -15.35 -5.78
CA ALA A 447 -3.38 -15.24 -5.13
C ALA A 447 -2.28 -14.84 -6.14
N GLY A 448 -1.26 -14.09 -5.70
CA GLY A 448 -0.14 -13.65 -6.53
C GLY A 448 0.81 -14.80 -6.90
N LEU A 449 1.41 -14.73 -8.08
CA LEU A 449 2.45 -15.70 -8.49
C LEU A 449 3.58 -15.74 -7.45
N GLY A 450 4.08 -16.93 -7.15
CA GLY A 450 5.13 -17.15 -6.15
C GLY A 450 4.67 -16.94 -4.70
N THR A 451 3.36 -16.79 -4.45
CA THR A 451 2.78 -16.61 -3.10
C THR A 451 1.85 -17.77 -2.79
N ASP A 452 2.23 -18.64 -1.87
CA ASP A 452 1.37 -19.71 -1.35
C ASP A 452 0.44 -19.16 -0.28
N LEU A 453 -0.58 -18.44 -0.75
CA LEU A 453 -1.62 -17.85 0.07
C LEU A 453 -2.65 -18.90 0.44
N GLN A 454 -2.91 -19.04 1.74
CA GLN A 454 -3.90 -19.98 2.25
C GLN A 454 -4.81 -19.30 3.29
N SER A 455 -6.03 -19.82 3.41
CA SER A 455 -6.96 -19.53 4.50
C SER A 455 -6.87 -20.66 5.52
N TRP A 456 -6.46 -20.38 6.77
CA TRP A 456 -6.30 -21.40 7.80
C TRP A 456 -7.34 -21.29 8.91
N ASP A 457 -7.84 -22.44 9.34
CA ASP A 457 -8.67 -22.55 10.53
C ASP A 457 -7.83 -22.32 11.82
N PRO A 458 -8.47 -22.19 13.00
CA PRO A 458 -7.73 -22.01 14.25
C PRO A 458 -6.83 -23.19 14.63
N SER A 459 -6.99 -24.36 14.02
CA SER A 459 -6.12 -25.53 14.24
C SER A 459 -4.88 -25.53 13.32
N GLY A 460 -4.73 -24.52 12.45
CA GLY A 460 -3.64 -24.42 11.49
C GLY A 460 -3.80 -25.31 10.26
N LYS A 461 -5.04 -25.55 9.83
CA LYS A 461 -5.35 -26.33 8.63
C LYS A 461 -5.95 -25.45 7.55
N PRO A 462 -5.57 -25.66 6.28
CA PRO A 462 -6.14 -24.92 5.17
C PRO A 462 -7.65 -25.27 4.99
N VAL A 463 -8.44 -24.25 4.70
CA VAL A 463 -9.87 -24.33 4.39
C VAL A 463 -10.17 -23.59 3.09
N VAL A 464 -11.20 -24.07 2.36
CA VAL A 464 -11.72 -23.46 1.13
C VAL A 464 -13.21 -23.27 1.30
N GLY A 465 -13.77 -22.15 0.84
CA GLY A 465 -15.17 -21.81 1.03
C GLY A 465 -15.55 -21.42 2.46
N GLU A 466 -14.58 -21.37 3.36
CA GLU A 466 -14.75 -21.00 4.76
C GLU A 466 -13.82 -19.85 5.15
N VAL A 467 -14.24 -19.05 6.14
CA VAL A 467 -13.42 -17.95 6.66
C VAL A 467 -12.30 -18.51 7.52
N GLY A 468 -11.05 -18.11 7.21
CA GLY A 468 -9.87 -18.43 7.97
C GLY A 468 -8.86 -17.30 8.02
N GLU A 469 -7.78 -17.50 8.79
CA GLU A 469 -6.66 -16.56 8.88
C GLU A 469 -5.85 -16.56 7.58
N LEU A 470 -5.55 -15.36 7.07
CA LEU A 470 -4.63 -15.20 5.95
C LEU A 470 -3.23 -15.60 6.36
N VAL A 471 -2.71 -16.64 5.73
CA VAL A 471 -1.34 -17.08 5.91
C VAL A 471 -0.61 -17.23 4.57
N VAL A 472 0.71 -17.06 4.61
CA VAL A 472 1.60 -17.37 3.48
C VAL A 472 2.59 -18.43 3.93
N THR A 473 2.61 -19.57 3.24
CA THR A 473 3.35 -20.76 3.68
C THR A 473 4.71 -20.93 3.01
N ASN A 474 5.05 -20.04 2.07
CA ASN A 474 6.36 -19.97 1.45
C ASN A 474 6.98 -18.56 1.56
N PRO A 475 8.31 -18.42 1.54
CA PRO A 475 8.95 -17.12 1.59
C PRO A 475 8.71 -16.31 0.31
N MET A 476 8.53 -15.00 0.45
CA MET A 476 8.51 -14.03 -0.63
C MET A 476 9.80 -13.18 -0.58
N PRO A 477 10.40 -12.82 -1.74
CA PRO A 477 11.63 -12.02 -1.77
C PRO A 477 11.50 -10.65 -1.11
N SER A 478 10.30 -10.07 -1.10
CA SER A 478 10.01 -8.76 -0.49
C SER A 478 9.62 -8.81 0.98
N MET A 479 9.55 -10.00 1.61
CA MET A 479 9.40 -10.07 3.06
C MET A 479 10.49 -9.24 3.75
N PRO A 480 10.20 -8.62 4.90
CA PRO A 480 11.19 -7.82 5.61
C PRO A 480 12.44 -8.64 5.92
N ILE A 481 13.60 -8.05 5.73
CA ILE A 481 14.85 -8.69 6.15
C ILE A 481 15.04 -8.60 7.67
N HIS A 482 14.53 -7.54 8.28
CA HIS A 482 14.42 -7.34 9.74
C HIS A 482 13.57 -6.09 10.04
N PHE A 483 13.26 -5.84 11.30
CA PHE A 483 12.84 -4.52 11.77
C PHE A 483 14.06 -3.74 12.25
N TRP A 484 14.10 -2.44 11.95
CA TRP A 484 15.12 -1.56 12.50
C TRP A 484 14.98 -1.50 14.04
N ASN A 485 16.09 -1.53 14.79
CA ASN A 485 16.09 -1.63 16.24
C ASN A 485 15.43 -2.89 16.84
N ASP A 486 15.56 -4.01 16.14
CA ASP A 486 15.13 -5.35 16.60
C ASP A 486 16.31 -6.33 16.48
N PRO A 487 17.35 -6.17 17.32
CA PRO A 487 18.63 -6.87 17.14
C PRO A 487 18.56 -8.39 17.37
N ASP A 488 17.59 -8.87 18.13
CA ASP A 488 17.33 -10.29 18.37
C ASP A 488 16.22 -10.87 17.47
N GLY A 489 15.57 -10.01 16.66
CA GLY A 489 14.48 -10.40 15.75
C GLY A 489 13.18 -10.79 16.46
N SER A 490 13.07 -10.59 17.76
CA SER A 490 11.90 -11.01 18.54
C SER A 490 10.62 -10.29 18.10
N ARG A 491 10.67 -8.97 17.89
CA ARG A 491 9.51 -8.18 17.44
C ARG A 491 9.04 -8.60 16.04
N TYR A 492 9.97 -8.92 15.16
CA TYR A 492 9.68 -9.44 13.82
C TYR A 492 9.00 -10.80 13.90
N HIS A 493 9.59 -11.74 14.68
CA HIS A 493 9.04 -13.07 14.91
C HIS A 493 7.62 -12.99 15.50
N ASP A 494 7.43 -12.25 16.57
CA ASP A 494 6.13 -12.14 17.29
C ASP A 494 5.04 -11.50 16.41
N SER A 495 5.45 -10.63 15.48
CA SER A 495 4.49 -9.97 14.57
C SER A 495 3.84 -10.94 13.57
N TYR A 496 4.57 -11.97 13.10
CA TYR A 496 4.12 -12.78 11.96
C TYR A 496 4.21 -14.28 12.18
N PHE A 497 5.02 -14.77 13.13
CA PHE A 497 5.36 -16.20 13.26
C PHE A 497 5.04 -16.80 14.64
N GLU A 498 4.59 -16.01 15.62
CA GLU A 498 4.25 -16.49 16.95
C GLU A 498 3.10 -17.50 16.92
N MET A 499 2.05 -17.19 16.14
CA MET A 499 0.84 -18.04 16.10
C MET A 499 1.08 -19.35 15.34
N PHE A 500 1.77 -19.28 14.20
CA PHE A 500 2.08 -20.42 13.34
C PHE A 500 3.59 -20.44 13.03
N PRO A 501 4.40 -21.20 13.78
CA PRO A 501 5.84 -21.21 13.60
C PRO A 501 6.24 -21.57 12.16
N GLY A 502 7.07 -20.71 11.54
CA GLY A 502 7.52 -20.90 10.16
C GLY A 502 6.50 -20.56 9.07
N VAL A 503 5.34 -20.01 9.44
CA VAL A 503 4.28 -19.58 8.50
C VAL A 503 3.94 -18.13 8.78
N TRP A 504 3.95 -17.31 7.74
CA TRP A 504 3.59 -15.89 7.84
C TRP A 504 2.10 -15.73 8.09
N ARG A 505 1.73 -15.16 9.23
CA ARG A 505 0.37 -14.74 9.55
C ARG A 505 0.24 -13.23 9.29
N HIS A 506 -0.70 -12.84 8.41
CA HIS A 506 -0.84 -11.42 8.08
C HIS A 506 -1.78 -10.64 9.04
N GLY A 507 -2.75 -11.33 9.60
CA GLY A 507 -3.71 -10.72 10.50
C GLY A 507 -4.97 -10.22 9.78
N ASP A 508 -5.36 -10.88 8.69
CA ASP A 508 -6.62 -10.66 7.97
C ASP A 508 -7.44 -11.95 7.94
N TRP A 509 -8.77 -11.80 7.99
CA TRP A 509 -9.70 -12.87 7.69
C TRP A 509 -10.00 -12.91 6.20
N ILE A 510 -9.88 -14.10 5.61
CA ILE A 510 -10.14 -14.32 4.19
C ILE A 510 -11.00 -15.56 3.97
N THR A 511 -11.65 -15.61 2.82
CA THR A 511 -12.16 -16.84 2.22
C THR A 511 -11.49 -17.03 0.87
N ILE A 512 -10.97 -18.23 0.61
CA ILE A 512 -10.58 -18.66 -0.74
C ILE A 512 -11.78 -19.39 -1.31
N THR A 513 -12.31 -18.93 -2.44
CA THR A 513 -13.49 -19.51 -3.09
C THR A 513 -13.14 -20.79 -3.85
N ASP A 514 -14.16 -21.56 -4.25
CA ASP A 514 -13.99 -22.80 -5.03
C ASP A 514 -13.31 -22.56 -6.40
N HIS A 515 -13.40 -21.34 -6.96
CA HIS A 515 -12.73 -20.96 -8.21
C HIS A 515 -11.41 -20.25 -8.00
N GLY A 516 -10.94 -20.14 -6.75
CA GLY A 516 -9.59 -19.65 -6.40
C GLY A 516 -9.46 -18.13 -6.23
N SER A 517 -10.57 -17.37 -6.26
CA SER A 517 -10.56 -15.96 -5.87
C SER A 517 -10.48 -15.79 -4.34
N VAL A 518 -10.26 -14.57 -3.89
CA VAL A 518 -10.08 -14.26 -2.47
C VAL A 518 -11.06 -13.18 -2.03
N VAL A 519 -11.81 -13.45 -0.96
CA VAL A 519 -12.66 -12.46 -0.28
C VAL A 519 -11.97 -12.03 0.99
N ILE A 520 -11.82 -10.71 1.21
CA ILE A 520 -11.28 -10.14 2.43
C ILE A 520 -12.43 -9.71 3.36
N HIS A 521 -12.45 -10.24 4.58
CA HIS A 521 -13.47 -9.93 5.58
C HIS A 521 -13.04 -8.87 6.61
N GLY A 522 -11.78 -8.41 6.53
CA GLY A 522 -11.21 -7.41 7.44
C GLY A 522 -10.10 -7.98 8.33
N ARG A 523 -9.69 -7.19 9.32
CA ARG A 523 -8.56 -7.53 10.20
C ARG A 523 -8.94 -8.63 11.20
N SER A 524 -8.06 -9.61 11.39
CA SER A 524 -8.27 -10.69 12.36
C SER A 524 -7.96 -10.25 13.80
N ASP A 525 -7.15 -9.22 13.98
CA ASP A 525 -6.82 -8.62 15.27
C ASP A 525 -7.93 -7.67 15.81
N SER A 526 -8.84 -7.21 14.95
CA SER A 526 -10.06 -6.46 15.30
C SER A 526 -11.35 -7.28 15.26
N THR A 527 -11.23 -8.59 15.13
CA THR A 527 -12.36 -9.52 14.93
C THR A 527 -13.42 -9.41 16.02
N LEU A 528 -14.68 -9.39 15.58
CA LEU A 528 -15.84 -9.56 16.43
C LEU A 528 -16.05 -11.07 16.71
N ASN A 529 -16.12 -11.45 17.97
CA ASN A 529 -16.32 -12.85 18.35
C ASN A 529 -17.49 -12.98 19.32
N ARG A 530 -18.68 -13.17 18.80
CA ARG A 530 -19.89 -13.27 19.63
C ARG A 530 -20.31 -14.73 19.76
N GLN A 531 -20.22 -15.27 21.00
CA GLN A 531 -20.60 -16.65 21.31
C GLN A 531 -19.94 -17.70 20.41
N GLY A 532 -18.64 -17.52 20.11
CA GLY A 532 -17.87 -18.43 19.27
C GLY A 532 -18.08 -18.25 17.75
N VAL A 533 -18.95 -17.33 17.34
CA VAL A 533 -19.10 -16.94 15.93
C VAL A 533 -18.22 -15.74 15.64
N ARG A 534 -17.28 -15.94 14.74
CA ARG A 534 -16.40 -14.88 14.23
C ARG A 534 -17.12 -14.11 13.13
N MET A 535 -17.02 -12.79 13.17
CA MET A 535 -17.68 -11.87 12.25
C MET A 535 -16.70 -10.80 11.81
N GLY A 536 -16.71 -10.49 10.52
CA GLY A 536 -15.96 -9.37 9.96
C GLY A 536 -16.62 -8.03 10.33
N SER A 537 -15.80 -7.05 10.72
CA SER A 537 -16.30 -5.67 10.89
C SER A 537 -16.75 -5.07 9.56
N ALA A 538 -16.07 -5.42 8.47
CA ALA A 538 -16.35 -4.93 7.12
C ALA A 538 -17.79 -5.23 6.68
N ASP A 539 -18.32 -6.42 7.00
CA ASP A 539 -19.68 -6.82 6.64
C ASP A 539 -20.72 -5.89 7.27
N ILE A 540 -20.48 -5.47 8.53
CA ILE A 540 -21.36 -4.55 9.25
C ILE A 540 -21.29 -3.15 8.63
N TYR A 541 -20.08 -2.68 8.30
CA TYR A 541 -19.89 -1.38 7.64
C TYR A 541 -20.62 -1.33 6.30
N GLU A 542 -20.46 -2.35 5.48
CA GLU A 542 -21.12 -2.43 4.18
C GLU A 542 -22.64 -2.36 4.31
N ALA A 543 -23.24 -3.13 5.23
CA ALA A 543 -24.67 -3.13 5.43
C ALA A 543 -25.21 -1.77 5.95
N VAL A 544 -24.49 -1.16 6.90
CA VAL A 544 -24.98 0.04 7.61
C VAL A 544 -24.75 1.31 6.81
N GLU A 545 -23.63 1.43 6.10
CA GLU A 545 -23.24 2.64 5.37
C GLU A 545 -24.01 2.84 4.05
N ARG A 546 -24.82 1.87 3.63
CA ARG A 546 -25.82 2.04 2.57
C ARG A 546 -27.00 2.91 2.98
N LEU A 547 -27.24 3.06 4.29
CA LEU A 547 -28.28 3.96 4.78
C LEU A 547 -27.85 5.41 4.55
N PRO A 548 -28.68 6.25 3.89
CA PRO A 548 -28.28 7.60 3.50
C PRO A 548 -28.01 8.52 4.69
N GLU A 549 -28.56 8.21 5.86
CA GLU A 549 -28.34 8.92 7.10
C GLU A 549 -27.00 8.62 7.76
N ILE A 550 -26.31 7.54 7.34
CA ILE A 550 -25.03 7.11 7.90
C ILE A 550 -23.92 7.57 6.97
N ARG A 551 -23.06 8.43 7.48
CA ARG A 551 -21.86 8.85 6.76
C ARG A 551 -20.77 7.80 6.88
N GLU A 552 -20.58 7.27 8.10
CA GLU A 552 -19.54 6.32 8.42
C GLU A 552 -19.86 5.55 9.70
N SER A 553 -19.29 4.36 9.89
CA SER A 553 -19.54 3.53 11.07
C SER A 553 -18.28 2.83 11.57
N LEU A 554 -18.26 2.48 12.86
CA LEU A 554 -17.19 1.73 13.51
C LEU A 554 -17.79 0.73 14.51
N VAL A 555 -17.53 -0.55 14.35
CA VAL A 555 -17.95 -1.58 15.31
C VAL A 555 -16.75 -2.13 16.06
N ILE A 556 -16.89 -2.30 17.38
CA ILE A 556 -15.85 -2.83 18.25
C ILE A 556 -16.43 -3.98 19.07
N GLY A 557 -15.66 -5.07 19.17
CA GLY A 557 -16.01 -6.20 20.04
C GLY A 557 -15.13 -6.19 21.31
N LEU A 558 -15.76 -6.19 22.46
CA LEU A 558 -15.09 -6.14 23.76
C LEU A 558 -15.52 -7.31 24.64
N GLU A 559 -14.56 -8.09 25.11
CA GLU A 559 -14.78 -9.05 26.18
C GLU A 559 -14.84 -8.30 27.52
N GLU A 560 -15.87 -8.55 28.29
CA GLU A 560 -16.05 -7.92 29.59
C GLU A 560 -15.48 -8.82 30.72
N PRO A 561 -15.02 -8.22 31.84
CA PRO A 561 -14.40 -8.97 32.93
C PRO A 561 -15.27 -10.06 33.57
N ASP A 562 -16.59 -9.95 33.43
CA ASP A 562 -17.58 -10.94 33.92
C ASP A 562 -17.86 -12.09 32.93
N GLY A 563 -17.11 -12.12 31.79
CA GLY A 563 -17.31 -13.08 30.72
C GLY A 563 -18.39 -12.67 29.71
N GLY A 564 -18.94 -11.47 29.86
CA GLY A 564 -19.84 -10.85 28.89
C GLY A 564 -19.10 -10.41 27.61
N TYR A 565 -19.88 -10.04 26.59
CA TYR A 565 -19.36 -9.49 25.34
C TYR A 565 -20.18 -8.27 24.96
N TRP A 566 -19.55 -7.12 24.81
CA TRP A 566 -20.20 -5.89 24.39
C TRP A 566 -19.73 -5.51 22.98
N MET A 567 -20.68 -5.33 22.08
CA MET A 567 -20.43 -4.99 20.68
C MET A 567 -21.18 -3.69 20.31
N PRO A 568 -20.63 -2.53 20.63
CA PRO A 568 -21.18 -1.26 20.17
C PRO A 568 -20.91 -1.03 18.69
N LEU A 569 -21.90 -0.41 18.02
CA LEU A 569 -21.76 0.19 16.72
C LEU A 569 -21.76 1.72 16.89
N PHE A 570 -20.67 2.36 16.60
CA PHE A 570 -20.56 3.81 16.55
C PHE A 570 -20.95 4.27 15.15
N VAL A 571 -21.80 5.29 15.07
CA VAL A 571 -22.28 5.85 13.78
C VAL A 571 -22.02 7.35 13.73
N HIS A 572 -21.36 7.77 12.67
CA HIS A 572 -21.22 9.18 12.29
C HIS A 572 -22.33 9.48 11.28
N LEU A 573 -23.20 10.40 11.63
CA LEU A 573 -24.38 10.71 10.83
C LEU A 573 -24.06 11.68 9.69
N ALA A 574 -24.86 11.61 8.62
CA ALA A 574 -24.88 12.61 7.58
C ALA A 574 -25.45 13.94 8.13
N GLU A 575 -25.09 15.05 7.49
CA GLU A 575 -25.55 16.39 7.92
C GLU A 575 -27.10 16.46 7.92
N GLY A 576 -27.65 16.87 9.05
CA GLY A 576 -29.09 16.99 9.25
C GLY A 576 -29.79 15.69 9.64
N ALA A 577 -29.10 14.57 9.70
CA ALA A 577 -29.65 13.30 10.22
C ALA A 577 -29.65 13.31 11.77
N THR A 578 -30.50 12.50 12.36
CA THR A 578 -30.60 12.33 13.82
C THR A 578 -30.69 10.85 14.14
N LEU A 579 -29.95 10.37 15.14
CA LEU A 579 -30.05 8.99 15.62
C LEU A 579 -31.28 8.85 16.53
N ASP A 580 -32.44 8.68 15.92
CA ASP A 580 -33.69 8.42 16.61
C ASP A 580 -34.03 6.91 16.65
N ASP A 581 -35.10 6.57 17.36
CA ASP A 581 -35.53 5.16 17.50
C ASP A 581 -35.88 4.52 16.14
N ASP A 582 -36.33 5.30 15.16
CA ASP A 582 -36.65 4.81 13.82
C ASP A 582 -35.38 4.44 13.04
N LEU A 583 -34.37 5.29 13.05
CA LEU A 583 -33.08 5.01 12.42
C LEU A 583 -32.38 3.83 13.10
N ILE A 584 -32.40 3.74 14.44
CA ILE A 584 -31.87 2.61 15.19
C ILE A 584 -32.56 1.31 14.79
N ALA A 585 -33.90 1.33 14.66
CA ALA A 585 -34.66 0.18 14.22
C ALA A 585 -34.32 -0.26 12.79
N ARG A 586 -34.12 0.69 11.88
CA ARG A 586 -33.71 0.43 10.48
C ARG A 586 -32.31 -0.15 10.42
N ILE A 587 -31.35 0.41 11.13
CA ILE A 587 -29.97 -0.14 11.20
C ILE A 587 -30.02 -1.59 11.66
N ARG A 588 -30.73 -1.90 12.77
CA ARG A 588 -30.87 -3.27 13.28
C ARG A 588 -31.58 -4.21 12.30
N ALA A 589 -32.59 -3.70 11.58
CA ALA A 589 -33.31 -4.47 10.58
C ALA A 589 -32.43 -4.81 9.37
N THR A 590 -31.66 -3.83 8.88
CA THR A 590 -30.70 -3.99 7.78
C THR A 590 -29.65 -5.04 8.14
N ILE A 591 -28.99 -4.92 9.29
CA ILE A 591 -28.00 -5.90 9.76
C ILE A 591 -28.62 -7.29 9.89
N ARG A 592 -29.84 -7.39 10.44
CA ARG A 592 -30.54 -8.68 10.59
C ARG A 592 -30.84 -9.34 9.26
N THR A 593 -31.24 -8.55 8.27
CA THR A 593 -31.72 -9.05 6.97
C THR A 593 -30.55 -9.39 6.06
N GLU A 594 -29.53 -8.53 6.01
CA GLU A 594 -28.40 -8.68 5.09
C GLU A 594 -27.31 -9.61 5.65
N LEU A 595 -27.14 -9.67 6.97
CA LEU A 595 -26.11 -10.49 7.61
C LEU A 595 -26.74 -11.61 8.48
N SER A 596 -26.89 -11.37 9.78
CA SER A 596 -27.58 -12.32 10.67
C SER A 596 -27.97 -11.65 12.00
N PRO A 597 -28.87 -12.28 12.79
CA PRO A 597 -29.19 -11.78 14.14
C PRO A 597 -27.97 -11.63 15.08
N ARG A 598 -26.87 -12.35 14.82
CA ARG A 598 -25.64 -12.30 15.64
C ARG A 598 -24.82 -11.07 15.39
N HIS A 599 -24.94 -10.44 14.22
CA HIS A 599 -24.26 -9.20 13.86
C HIS A 599 -24.92 -7.95 14.46
N ILE A 600 -26.12 -8.09 15.03
CA ILE A 600 -26.83 -6.95 15.61
C ILE A 600 -26.04 -6.42 16.81
N PRO A 601 -25.63 -5.12 16.80
CA PRO A 601 -24.90 -4.53 17.90
C PRO A 601 -25.74 -4.47 19.18
N ASP A 602 -25.06 -4.55 20.33
CA ASP A 602 -25.72 -4.40 21.63
C ASP A 602 -26.20 -2.96 21.81
N GLU A 603 -25.43 -2.01 21.31
CA GLU A 603 -25.72 -0.59 21.42
C GLU A 603 -25.33 0.12 20.09
N ILE A 604 -26.11 1.13 19.70
CA ILE A 604 -25.79 2.00 18.58
C ILE A 604 -25.61 3.41 19.15
N ILE A 605 -24.43 3.98 18.91
CA ILE A 605 -23.98 5.23 19.56
C ILE A 605 -23.58 6.24 18.48
N GLU A 606 -24.20 7.41 18.51
CA GLU A 606 -23.78 8.54 17.67
C GLU A 606 -22.43 9.08 18.12
N VAL A 607 -21.55 9.32 17.14
CA VAL A 607 -20.21 9.87 17.38
C VAL A 607 -19.92 11.04 16.44
N PRO A 608 -19.03 11.97 16.86
CA PRO A 608 -18.67 13.11 16.03
C PRO A 608 -17.88 12.72 14.76
N GLY A 609 -17.33 11.53 14.73
CA GLY A 609 -16.58 10.97 13.61
C GLY A 609 -15.97 9.62 13.92
N VAL A 610 -15.53 8.92 12.87
CA VAL A 610 -14.75 7.69 12.95
C VAL A 610 -13.27 8.04 12.78
N PRO A 611 -12.37 7.63 13.69
CA PRO A 611 -10.96 7.95 13.58
C PRO A 611 -10.25 7.05 12.56
N HIS A 612 -9.33 7.65 11.79
CA HIS A 612 -8.54 6.98 10.77
C HIS A 612 -7.04 7.19 10.96
N THR A 613 -6.25 6.35 10.29
CA THR A 613 -4.86 6.70 10.02
C THR A 613 -4.80 7.86 9.03
N LEU A 614 -3.67 8.56 8.95
CA LEU A 614 -3.43 9.60 7.93
C LEU A 614 -3.60 9.07 6.48
N THR A 615 -3.57 7.77 6.30
CA THR A 615 -3.82 7.09 5.00
C THR A 615 -5.29 6.68 4.81
N GLY A 616 -6.21 7.11 5.69
CA GLY A 616 -7.65 6.87 5.56
C GLY A 616 -8.13 5.48 6.01
N LYS A 617 -7.32 4.70 6.75
CA LYS A 617 -7.76 3.40 7.29
C LYS A 617 -8.40 3.60 8.67
N ARG A 618 -9.57 2.98 8.91
CA ARG A 618 -10.21 2.92 10.23
C ARG A 618 -9.28 2.29 11.26
N ILE A 619 -9.25 2.84 12.46
CA ILE A 619 -8.36 2.37 13.53
C ILE A 619 -9.12 1.67 14.66
N GLU A 620 -9.66 0.49 14.37
CA GLU A 620 -10.46 -0.33 15.28
C GLU A 620 -9.70 -0.71 16.57
N VAL A 621 -8.46 -1.20 16.42
CA VAL A 621 -7.64 -1.69 17.52
C VAL A 621 -7.30 -0.60 18.55
N PRO A 622 -6.86 0.61 18.16
CA PRO A 622 -6.69 1.72 19.10
C PRO A 622 -7.96 2.08 19.85
N VAL A 623 -9.11 2.17 19.16
CA VAL A 623 -10.40 2.45 19.80
C VAL A 623 -10.78 1.33 20.77
N LYS A 624 -10.62 0.06 20.40
CA LYS A 624 -10.81 -1.08 21.30
C LYS A 624 -10.01 -0.95 22.59
N ARG A 625 -8.72 -0.59 22.48
CA ARG A 625 -7.83 -0.39 23.63
C ARG A 625 -8.26 0.78 24.53
N LEU A 626 -8.68 1.89 23.93
CA LEU A 626 -9.24 3.01 24.68
C LEU A 626 -10.47 2.59 25.47
N LEU A 627 -11.37 1.86 24.83
CA LEU A 627 -12.58 1.32 25.49
C LEU A 627 -12.23 0.30 26.58
N GLN A 628 -11.13 -0.42 26.46
CA GLN A 628 -10.56 -1.30 27.52
C GLN A 628 -9.82 -0.53 28.62
N GLY A 629 -9.60 0.80 28.49
CA GLY A 629 -8.99 1.69 29.47
C GLY A 629 -7.49 1.86 29.34
N THR A 630 -6.96 1.51 28.22
CA THR A 630 -5.58 1.87 27.90
C THR A 630 -5.50 3.40 27.75
N PRO A 631 -4.56 4.08 28.42
CA PRO A 631 -4.35 5.51 28.24
C PRO A 631 -4.09 5.86 26.76
N LEU A 632 -4.57 7.05 26.34
CA LEU A 632 -4.52 7.48 24.94
C LEU A 632 -3.10 7.41 24.35
N GLU A 633 -2.11 7.86 25.09
CA GLU A 633 -0.69 7.85 24.70
C GLU A 633 -0.08 6.44 24.55
N LYS A 634 -0.75 5.41 25.09
CA LYS A 634 -0.36 4.01 24.93
C LYS A 634 -1.24 3.26 23.92
N ALA A 635 -2.44 3.76 23.66
CA ALA A 635 -3.36 3.15 22.71
C ALA A 635 -3.02 3.49 21.25
N VAL A 636 -2.51 4.71 21.02
CA VAL A 636 -2.21 5.21 19.69
C VAL A 636 -1.06 6.21 19.69
N ASN A 637 -0.32 6.28 18.60
CA ASN A 637 0.59 7.39 18.33
C ASN A 637 -0.20 8.58 17.77
N ALA A 638 -0.23 9.68 18.50
CA ALA A 638 -0.99 10.88 18.16
C ALA A 638 -0.70 11.44 16.76
N GLY A 639 0.52 11.23 16.25
CA GLY A 639 0.92 11.71 14.93
C GLY A 639 0.62 10.75 13.77
N SER A 640 -0.05 9.62 14.02
CA SER A 640 -0.40 8.64 13.00
C SER A 640 -1.90 8.63 12.66
N VAL A 641 -2.68 9.52 13.29
CA VAL A 641 -4.14 9.59 13.14
C VAL A 641 -4.56 10.93 12.55
N ASP A 642 -5.66 10.92 11.84
CA ASP A 642 -6.23 12.09 11.17
C ASP A 642 -6.79 13.12 12.15
N ASP A 643 -7.45 12.66 13.22
CA ASP A 643 -8.06 13.50 14.23
C ASP A 643 -7.90 12.91 15.65
N LEU A 644 -7.06 13.54 16.45
CA LEU A 644 -6.81 13.10 17.82
C LEU A 644 -7.97 13.40 18.77
N ASP A 645 -8.80 14.42 18.47
CA ASP A 645 -9.94 14.79 19.30
C ASP A 645 -11.04 13.72 19.21
N LEU A 646 -11.18 13.05 18.08
CA LEU A 646 -12.05 11.87 17.98
C LEU A 646 -11.63 10.78 18.96
N LEU A 647 -10.34 10.48 19.04
CA LEU A 647 -9.84 9.48 19.99
C LEU A 647 -10.02 9.89 21.46
N ARG A 648 -9.92 11.18 21.78
CA ARG A 648 -10.23 11.71 23.10
C ARG A 648 -11.70 11.51 23.45
N PHE A 649 -12.60 11.64 22.46
CA PHE A 649 -14.01 11.33 22.64
C PHE A 649 -14.23 9.87 23.06
N TYR A 650 -13.62 8.90 22.35
CA TYR A 650 -13.72 7.48 22.71
C TYR A 650 -13.09 7.15 24.06
N ALA A 651 -12.00 7.82 24.43
CA ALA A 651 -11.41 7.68 25.76
C ALA A 651 -12.33 8.19 26.87
N ALA A 652 -13.01 9.33 26.64
CA ALA A 652 -13.99 9.88 27.58
C ALA A 652 -15.22 8.98 27.70
N LEU A 653 -15.72 8.43 26.58
CA LEU A 653 -16.80 7.46 26.57
C LEU A 653 -16.47 6.22 27.41
N ALA A 654 -15.25 5.72 27.27
CA ALA A 654 -14.75 4.59 28.06
C ALA A 654 -14.72 4.89 29.58
N ALA A 655 -14.33 6.10 29.98
CA ALA A 655 -14.32 6.51 31.37
C ALA A 655 -15.74 6.58 31.95
N THR A 656 -16.70 7.12 31.18
CA THR A 656 -18.11 7.22 31.60
C THR A 656 -18.76 5.85 31.80
N ARG A 657 -18.38 4.86 30.98
CA ARG A 657 -18.96 3.49 31.08
C ARG A 657 -18.42 2.68 32.27
N ARG A 658 -17.24 3.02 32.77
CA ARG A 658 -16.60 2.31 33.89
C ARG A 658 -16.91 2.89 35.26
N GLY A 659 -17.32 4.15 35.35
CA GLY A 659 -17.75 4.83 36.58
C GLY A 659 -19.19 4.57 36.87
#